data_fafddee7a9c5c793d6f9d448cbb906fa
#
_entry.id   fafddee7a9c5c793d6f9d448cbb906fa
#
_cell.length_a   1.000
_cell.length_b   1.000
_cell.length_c   1.000
_cell.angle_alpha   90.00
_cell.angle_beta   90.00
_cell.angle_gamma   90.00
#
_symmetry.space_group_name_H-M   'P 1'
#
loop_
_entity.id
_entity.type
_entity.pdbx_description
1 polymer ?
#
loop_
_entity_poly.entity_id
_entity_poly.type
_entity_poly.pdbx_seq_one_letter_code
_entity_poly.pdbx_strand_id
1 'polypeptide(L)'
;MGDSTPSSPAEWNSWATSPSLTKVPAKASREQTEVNLFIHDAFVDLSTVKLDESDFTFIYTDVLALTSSPGPTLRLTLPELACISLYSRVLTSDKPITLELVPSDPSQEALVVLYATYVDQPVSVSLAGQEAQVLNLGAQSGNVGVSISTTRGKITLGYIQRYSVQDLYAEGELHKLLATQLRIASTLFWNQPSVASSLAWHVVNATAYPSESTLLNVQASALQQQINVGRLCGPGVSYAPVLKLEYYKNTLATVLDTGSAFEAQYDRFTDNETSADDQLKIWDSMLQQAQNTLTMQQTLADDAKAKWTASQEILRAAQDDMRRHQLTLQDKADDFRRGIEKWKEEQIIKAIVNIFKAVVTFAIAIGAMCVGDPEPAATAPAEAAGAIKDVAEAAEAAEEVTKIISLDTLKKLDEIVEKLAELLSSTIDNVDAIIAAEGTGEGSLSPFPPSADGNEDLQALAGIAAWDKWTLDIEDQMKFAVCENIDGASAYLLELRKHAIDGKLTTQSSAQTIKAGQEFVQVQLALQLAQADLARLQELRDSFEGEKEQLEVARLRFYDRLDAMRTSVLIELRNLVWAFKFYTLTDSQVTLDPLKRMEDYKEVLALLVQEVEKWEEGFASDKSPIHFRRDIDDPSFKNIAPDILASLQKDHTATFALAPNSSSLPTSTPFISGPFTGGSGFRVFGMRVYVNGVVPKPEALSKDGTALIWVTIRTSGAYQDIRADAQVFGFTSMVQERQFKYRVDKQGTPLPDEDGIEVDSIIPMGDHMDPPPFTQWAIAIQEPELLDWTGLTGLTLEWKGEAYM
;
A
#
# COMPACT_ATOMS: atom_id res chain seq x y z
N MET A 1 14.23 -2.98 -17.70
CA MET A 1 14.09 -4.40 -17.36
C MET A 1 12.69 -4.56 -16.81
N GLY A 2 11.94 -5.60 -17.16
CA GLY A 2 10.63 -5.87 -16.55
C GLY A 2 10.79 -6.26 -15.08
N ASP A 3 9.71 -6.21 -14.31
CA ASP A 3 9.64 -6.60 -12.88
C ASP A 3 9.70 -8.14 -12.71
N SER A 4 10.60 -8.81 -13.42
CA SER A 4 10.83 -10.25 -13.30
C SER A 4 12.08 -10.51 -12.48
N THR A 5 11.97 -11.39 -11.50
CA THR A 5 13.12 -11.85 -10.71
C THR A 5 14.07 -12.63 -11.61
N PRO A 6 15.39 -12.33 -11.60
CA PRO A 6 16.38 -13.15 -12.30
C PRO A 6 16.32 -14.62 -11.87
N SER A 7 16.62 -15.54 -12.78
CA SER A 7 16.47 -16.99 -12.58
C SER A 7 17.70 -17.80 -12.98
N SER A 8 18.79 -17.14 -13.39
CA SER A 8 20.03 -17.79 -13.79
C SER A 8 21.26 -17.01 -13.32
N PRO A 9 22.44 -17.63 -13.17
CA PRO A 9 23.68 -16.95 -12.81
C PRO A 9 24.00 -15.75 -13.70
N ALA A 10 23.77 -15.87 -15.02
CA ALA A 10 24.02 -14.81 -15.99
C ALA A 10 23.09 -13.61 -15.80
N GLU A 11 21.81 -13.85 -15.54
CA GLU A 11 20.82 -12.80 -15.26
C GLU A 11 21.11 -12.09 -13.94
N TRP A 12 21.45 -12.84 -12.88
CA TRP A 12 21.85 -12.29 -11.59
C TRP A 12 23.14 -11.47 -11.68
N ASN A 13 24.14 -11.90 -12.46
CA ASN A 13 25.34 -11.12 -12.70
C ASN A 13 25.04 -9.83 -13.46
N SER A 14 24.17 -9.89 -14.48
CA SER A 14 23.71 -8.70 -15.20
C SER A 14 22.97 -7.72 -14.28
N TRP A 15 22.15 -8.24 -13.37
CA TRP A 15 21.48 -7.46 -12.36
C TRP A 15 22.46 -6.77 -11.40
N ALA A 16 23.43 -7.51 -10.85
CA ALA A 16 24.42 -6.98 -9.90
C ALA A 16 25.35 -5.93 -10.51
N THR A 17 25.58 -6.00 -11.83
CA THR A 17 26.39 -5.03 -12.59
C THR A 17 25.57 -3.91 -13.23
N SER A 18 24.27 -3.87 -12.96
CA SER A 18 23.38 -2.83 -13.50
C SER A 18 23.79 -1.42 -13.03
N PRO A 19 23.52 -0.37 -13.83
CA PRO A 19 23.84 1.01 -13.45
C PRO A 19 23.23 1.45 -12.11
N SER A 20 22.10 0.86 -11.75
CA SER A 20 21.45 1.11 -10.47
C SER A 20 22.26 0.62 -9.28
N LEU A 21 22.80 -0.60 -9.36
CA LEU A 21 23.53 -1.18 -8.25
C LEU A 21 25.01 -0.71 -8.19
N THR A 22 25.59 -0.28 -9.29
CA THR A 22 26.96 0.23 -9.28
C THR A 22 27.12 1.52 -8.49
N LYS A 23 26.03 2.23 -8.24
CA LYS A 23 26.02 3.48 -7.45
C LYS A 23 25.80 3.26 -5.94
N VAL A 24 25.46 2.05 -5.52
CA VAL A 24 25.27 1.74 -4.09
C VAL A 24 26.64 1.63 -3.41
N PRO A 25 26.95 2.43 -2.38
CA PRO A 25 28.24 2.37 -1.69
C PRO A 25 28.38 1.08 -0.87
N ALA A 26 29.63 0.69 -0.64
CA ALA A 26 30.00 -0.53 0.10
C ALA A 26 29.41 -1.83 -0.47
N LYS A 27 29.07 -1.83 -1.77
CA LYS A 27 28.56 -3.00 -2.46
C LYS A 27 29.58 -4.11 -2.61
N ALA A 28 30.83 -3.75 -2.81
CA ALA A 28 31.90 -4.71 -3.05
C ALA A 28 33.18 -4.33 -2.30
N SER A 29 33.74 -5.29 -1.57
CA SER A 29 35.09 -5.23 -1.00
C SER A 29 35.71 -6.61 -0.97
N ARG A 30 37.02 -6.67 -1.06
CA ARG A 30 37.78 -7.91 -0.92
C ARG A 30 39.03 -7.64 -0.10
N GLU A 31 39.16 -8.33 1.01
CA GLU A 31 40.31 -8.27 1.90
C GLU A 31 40.90 -9.65 2.05
N GLN A 32 42.20 -9.77 1.82
CA GLN A 32 42.92 -11.03 1.93
C GLN A 32 44.18 -10.84 2.76
N THR A 33 44.28 -11.68 3.78
CA THR A 33 45.52 -11.85 4.58
C THR A 33 46.09 -13.24 4.33
N GLU A 34 47.19 -13.58 4.99
CA GLU A 34 47.77 -14.92 4.90
C GLU A 34 46.84 -16.03 5.42
N VAL A 35 45.88 -15.68 6.30
CA VAL A 35 45.01 -16.64 6.97
C VAL A 35 43.56 -16.47 6.60
N ASN A 36 43.10 -15.21 6.38
CA ASN A 36 41.73 -14.87 6.18
C ASN A 36 41.44 -14.29 4.79
N LEU A 37 40.36 -14.69 4.19
CA LEU A 37 39.76 -14.08 3.01
C LEU A 37 38.37 -13.58 3.34
N PHE A 38 38.11 -12.28 3.18
CA PHE A 38 36.80 -11.66 3.29
C PHE A 38 36.38 -11.14 1.94
N ILE A 39 35.16 -11.50 1.50
CA ILE A 39 34.59 -11.02 0.24
C ILE A 39 33.19 -10.49 0.57
N HIS A 40 32.96 -9.23 0.21
CA HIS A 40 31.62 -8.63 0.14
C HIS A 40 31.35 -8.27 -1.31
N ASP A 41 30.24 -8.73 -1.89
CA ASP A 41 29.76 -8.25 -3.18
C ASP A 41 28.25 -8.54 -3.33
N ALA A 42 27.57 -7.85 -4.23
CA ALA A 42 26.21 -8.17 -4.59
C ALA A 42 26.09 -9.51 -5.34
N PHE A 43 27.14 -9.94 -6.04
CA PHE A 43 27.20 -11.21 -6.76
C PHE A 43 28.59 -11.81 -6.66
N VAL A 44 28.68 -13.07 -6.25
CA VAL A 44 29.94 -13.83 -6.22
C VAL A 44 29.72 -15.15 -6.95
N ASP A 45 30.57 -15.44 -7.92
CA ASP A 45 30.67 -16.78 -8.52
C ASP A 45 31.70 -17.60 -7.76
N LEU A 46 31.27 -18.61 -7.03
CA LEU A 46 32.13 -19.45 -6.19
C LEU A 46 33.22 -20.18 -6.99
N SER A 47 32.98 -20.48 -8.27
CA SER A 47 33.95 -21.11 -9.15
C SER A 47 35.21 -20.24 -9.41
N THR A 48 35.10 -18.93 -9.21
CA THR A 48 36.21 -17.97 -9.40
C THR A 48 36.99 -17.70 -8.12
N VAL A 49 36.49 -18.18 -6.97
CA VAL A 49 37.11 -17.97 -5.67
C VAL A 49 38.06 -19.13 -5.36
N LYS A 50 39.30 -18.80 -5.03
CA LYS A 50 40.29 -19.78 -4.61
C LYS A 50 40.20 -19.98 -3.09
N LEU A 51 39.53 -21.02 -2.67
CA LEU A 51 39.29 -21.34 -1.26
C LEU A 51 40.52 -21.98 -0.58
N ASP A 52 41.46 -22.53 -1.36
CA ASP A 52 42.66 -23.20 -0.89
C ASP A 52 43.83 -22.26 -0.51
N GLU A 53 43.65 -20.95 -0.77
CA GLU A 53 44.68 -19.95 -0.45
C GLU A 53 44.53 -19.33 0.97
N SER A 54 43.45 -19.65 1.73
CA SER A 54 43.22 -19.11 3.06
C SER A 54 42.51 -20.13 3.95
N ASP A 55 42.93 -20.25 5.22
CA ASP A 55 42.32 -21.18 6.19
C ASP A 55 40.89 -20.78 6.56
N PHE A 56 40.62 -19.49 6.64
CA PHE A 56 39.31 -18.94 6.96
C PHE A 56 38.80 -18.09 5.78
N THR A 57 37.70 -18.52 5.18
CA THR A 57 37.07 -17.79 4.10
C THR A 57 35.65 -17.38 4.51
N PHE A 58 35.39 -16.09 4.37
CA PHE A 58 34.08 -15.50 4.65
C PHE A 58 33.58 -14.77 3.41
N ILE A 59 32.46 -15.23 2.85
CA ILE A 59 31.79 -14.60 1.71
C ILE A 59 30.44 -14.08 2.16
N TYR A 60 30.25 -12.78 2.03
CA TYR A 60 29.00 -12.09 2.30
C TYR A 60 28.48 -11.51 0.99
N THR A 61 27.44 -12.11 0.44
CA THR A 61 26.92 -11.74 -0.88
C THR A 61 25.40 -11.76 -0.92
N ASP A 62 24.79 -10.99 -1.82
CA ASP A 62 23.36 -11.15 -2.05
C ASP A 62 23.10 -12.41 -2.88
N VAL A 63 23.91 -12.63 -3.92
CA VAL A 63 23.78 -13.77 -4.82
C VAL A 63 25.10 -14.57 -4.87
N LEU A 64 25.01 -15.83 -4.51
CA LEU A 64 26.10 -16.79 -4.66
C LEU A 64 25.81 -17.70 -5.86
N ALA A 65 26.58 -17.56 -6.91
CA ALA A 65 26.47 -18.40 -8.09
C ALA A 65 27.38 -19.63 -7.97
N LEU A 66 26.84 -20.78 -8.36
CA LEU A 66 27.52 -22.05 -8.44
C LEU A 66 27.64 -22.44 -9.91
N THR A 67 28.67 -21.95 -10.59
CA THR A 67 28.92 -22.28 -11.99
C THR A 67 29.91 -23.44 -12.10
N SER A 68 29.68 -24.34 -13.04
CA SER A 68 30.58 -25.44 -13.31
C SER A 68 30.68 -25.76 -14.80
N SER A 69 31.90 -25.98 -15.28
CA SER A 69 32.16 -26.38 -16.67
C SER A 69 33.39 -27.27 -16.74
N PRO A 70 33.32 -28.42 -17.43
CA PRO A 70 32.15 -29.11 -17.96
C PRO A 70 31.49 -30.00 -16.89
N GLY A 71 30.17 -30.06 -16.86
CA GLY A 71 29.42 -31.00 -16.02
C GLY A 71 28.65 -30.39 -14.85
N PRO A 72 27.96 -31.19 -14.04
CA PRO A 72 27.12 -30.70 -12.92
C PRO A 72 27.90 -30.67 -11.58
N THR A 73 29.22 -30.71 -11.57
CA THR A 73 30.04 -30.79 -10.35
C THR A 73 30.95 -29.57 -10.23
N LEU A 74 30.84 -28.85 -9.15
CA LEU A 74 31.77 -27.81 -8.75
C LEU A 74 32.71 -28.36 -7.68
N ARG A 75 33.97 -28.44 -8.00
CA ARG A 75 35.04 -28.91 -7.07
C ARG A 75 35.51 -27.76 -6.20
N LEU A 76 35.44 -27.93 -4.90
CA LEU A 76 35.93 -27.00 -3.90
C LEU A 76 37.13 -27.64 -3.18
N THR A 77 38.32 -27.18 -3.52
CA THR A 77 39.53 -27.58 -2.81
C THR A 77 39.59 -26.81 -1.48
N LEU A 78 39.75 -27.56 -0.38
CA LEU A 78 39.70 -26.99 0.96
C LEU A 78 41.12 -27.03 1.57
N PRO A 79 41.59 -25.99 2.28
CA PRO A 79 42.85 -25.99 3.00
C PRO A 79 42.85 -27.00 4.15
N GLU A 80 43.96 -27.18 4.84
CA GLU A 80 44.10 -28.17 5.93
C GLU A 80 43.16 -27.88 7.12
N LEU A 81 42.98 -26.62 7.44
CA LEU A 81 42.09 -26.16 8.55
C LEU A 81 40.95 -25.31 8.00
N ALA A 82 40.23 -25.86 7.04
CA ALA A 82 39.17 -25.09 6.38
C ALA A 82 38.00 -24.73 7.31
N CYS A 83 37.74 -23.43 7.45
CA CYS A 83 36.50 -22.91 7.96
C CYS A 83 35.95 -21.88 6.95
N ILE A 84 34.95 -22.31 6.20
CA ILE A 84 34.38 -21.52 5.10
C ILE A 84 32.95 -21.17 5.46
N SER A 85 32.63 -19.87 5.50
CA SER A 85 31.30 -19.36 5.77
C SER A 85 30.79 -18.55 4.58
N LEU A 86 29.71 -19.01 3.99
CA LEU A 86 29.09 -18.47 2.78
C LEU A 86 27.71 -17.94 3.14
N TYR A 87 27.57 -16.62 3.24
CA TYR A 87 26.30 -15.95 3.54
C TYR A 87 25.72 -15.39 2.25
N SER A 88 24.54 -15.90 1.86
CA SER A 88 23.84 -15.39 0.68
C SER A 88 22.34 -15.38 0.91
N ARG A 89 21.61 -14.53 0.18
CA ARG A 89 20.16 -14.62 0.05
C ARG A 89 19.78 -15.63 -1.03
N VAL A 90 20.45 -15.53 -2.18
CA VAL A 90 20.20 -16.35 -3.37
C VAL A 90 21.36 -17.29 -3.63
N LEU A 91 21.04 -18.57 -3.81
CA LEU A 91 21.95 -19.57 -4.33
C LEU A 91 21.47 -19.97 -5.73
N THR A 92 22.24 -19.67 -6.76
CA THR A 92 21.85 -19.82 -8.16
C THR A 92 22.81 -20.72 -8.94
N SER A 93 22.25 -21.53 -9.83
CA SER A 93 23.00 -22.34 -10.79
C SER A 93 22.20 -22.59 -12.07
N ASP A 94 22.85 -22.83 -13.21
CA ASP A 94 22.17 -23.10 -14.49
C ASP A 94 21.44 -24.46 -14.51
N LYS A 95 21.81 -25.36 -13.62
CA LYS A 95 21.32 -26.75 -13.57
C LYS A 95 21.55 -27.31 -12.16
N PRO A 96 20.88 -28.42 -11.79
CA PRO A 96 21.20 -29.12 -10.55
C PRO A 96 22.70 -29.37 -10.44
N ILE A 97 23.31 -29.00 -9.29
CA ILE A 97 24.77 -28.98 -9.11
C ILE A 97 25.17 -29.74 -7.87
N THR A 98 26.35 -30.40 -7.94
CA THR A 98 26.98 -31.06 -6.80
C THR A 98 28.25 -30.30 -6.40
N LEU A 99 28.32 -29.89 -5.15
CA LEU A 99 29.55 -29.38 -4.54
C LEU A 99 30.40 -30.55 -4.10
N GLU A 100 31.48 -30.83 -4.83
CA GLU A 100 32.41 -31.88 -4.46
C GLU A 100 33.51 -31.28 -3.57
N LEU A 101 33.48 -31.59 -2.30
CA LEU A 101 34.50 -31.15 -1.33
C LEU A 101 35.72 -32.00 -1.45
N VAL A 102 36.89 -31.35 -1.60
CA VAL A 102 38.19 -31.98 -1.76
C VAL A 102 39.13 -31.45 -0.67
N PRO A 103 39.09 -31.98 0.57
CA PRO A 103 40.03 -31.58 1.62
C PRO A 103 41.46 -31.86 1.24
N SER A 104 42.36 -30.93 1.53
CA SER A 104 43.81 -31.14 1.31
C SER A 104 44.37 -32.27 2.18
N ASP A 105 43.84 -32.38 3.41
CA ASP A 105 44.09 -33.50 4.32
C ASP A 105 42.79 -34.16 4.75
N PRO A 106 42.43 -35.33 4.23
CA PRO A 106 41.19 -36.06 4.62
C PRO A 106 41.13 -36.49 6.09
N SER A 107 42.21 -36.43 6.83
CA SER A 107 42.27 -36.76 8.27
C SER A 107 41.80 -35.57 9.15
N GLN A 108 41.87 -34.37 8.63
CA GLN A 108 41.50 -33.12 9.30
C GLN A 108 39.98 -32.86 9.15
N GLU A 109 39.45 -32.04 10.05
CA GLU A 109 38.10 -31.59 9.99
C GLU A 109 38.01 -30.29 9.19
N ALA A 110 37.16 -30.26 8.18
CA ALA A 110 36.82 -29.05 7.48
C ALA A 110 35.35 -28.71 7.72
N LEU A 111 35.07 -27.44 7.93
CA LEU A 111 33.73 -26.91 8.14
C LEU A 111 33.36 -25.94 7.02
N VAL A 112 32.25 -26.22 6.33
CA VAL A 112 31.65 -25.31 5.37
C VAL A 112 30.26 -24.97 5.86
N VAL A 113 29.98 -23.70 6.10
CA VAL A 113 28.66 -23.21 6.47
C VAL A 113 28.09 -22.42 5.29
N LEU A 114 26.92 -22.82 4.82
CA LEU A 114 26.24 -22.20 3.69
C LEU A 114 24.89 -21.69 4.13
N TYR A 115 24.62 -20.39 3.94
CA TYR A 115 23.33 -19.77 4.14
C TYR A 115 22.72 -19.39 2.80
N ALA A 116 21.44 -19.78 2.59
CA ALA A 116 20.66 -19.37 1.43
C ALA A 116 19.17 -19.49 1.72
N THR A 117 18.40 -18.42 1.51
CA THR A 117 16.95 -18.41 1.69
C THR A 117 16.19 -18.65 0.39
N TYR A 118 16.82 -18.44 -0.75
CA TYR A 118 16.28 -18.77 -2.07
C TYR A 118 17.26 -19.64 -2.84
N VAL A 119 16.80 -20.78 -3.35
CA VAL A 119 17.61 -21.73 -4.10
C VAL A 119 16.85 -22.06 -5.38
N ASP A 120 17.40 -21.68 -6.54
CA ASP A 120 16.71 -21.83 -7.84
C ASP A 120 16.84 -23.24 -8.44
N GLN A 121 17.95 -23.93 -8.14
CA GLN A 121 18.20 -25.28 -8.60
C GLN A 121 18.64 -26.20 -7.44
N PRO A 122 18.33 -27.49 -7.47
CA PRO A 122 18.77 -28.42 -6.45
C PRO A 122 20.29 -28.45 -6.31
N VAL A 123 20.78 -28.28 -5.07
CA VAL A 123 22.19 -28.36 -4.71
C VAL A 123 22.43 -29.59 -3.87
N SER A 124 23.46 -30.34 -4.21
CA SER A 124 23.93 -31.50 -3.45
C SER A 124 25.37 -31.28 -2.99
N VAL A 125 25.80 -32.03 -2.01
CA VAL A 125 27.20 -32.03 -1.54
C VAL A 125 27.72 -33.45 -1.52
N SER A 126 29.01 -33.64 -1.90
CA SER A 126 29.70 -34.92 -1.85
C SER A 126 31.16 -34.74 -1.46
N LEU A 127 31.76 -35.77 -0.92
CA LEU A 127 33.21 -35.93 -0.91
C LEU A 127 33.66 -36.68 -2.16
N ALA A 128 34.90 -36.46 -2.57
CA ALA A 128 35.46 -37.12 -3.76
C ALA A 128 35.20 -38.64 -3.73
N GLY A 129 34.49 -39.15 -4.74
CA GLY A 129 34.19 -40.59 -4.87
C GLY A 129 33.05 -41.12 -4.00
N GLN A 130 32.29 -40.28 -3.30
CA GLN A 130 31.14 -40.67 -2.48
C GLN A 130 29.79 -40.21 -3.12
N GLU A 131 28.70 -40.82 -2.64
CA GLU A 131 27.36 -40.48 -3.07
C GLU A 131 26.99 -39.06 -2.61
N ALA A 132 26.35 -38.30 -3.49
CA ALA A 132 25.94 -36.93 -3.22
C ALA A 132 24.70 -36.88 -2.32
N GLN A 133 24.69 -35.98 -1.33
CA GLN A 133 23.56 -35.72 -0.44
C GLN A 133 22.90 -34.41 -0.87
N VAL A 134 21.59 -34.41 -1.11
CA VAL A 134 20.82 -33.22 -1.47
C VAL A 134 20.70 -32.32 -0.26
N LEU A 135 20.99 -31.04 -0.43
CA LEU A 135 20.83 -30.02 0.60
C LEU A 135 19.37 -29.56 0.64
N ASN A 136 18.78 -29.60 1.82
CA ASN A 136 17.42 -29.13 2.05
C ASN A 136 17.45 -27.67 2.56
N LEU A 137 17.61 -26.72 1.66
CA LEU A 137 17.73 -25.28 1.90
C LEU A 137 16.59 -24.50 1.25
N GLY A 138 16.41 -23.27 1.68
CA GLY A 138 15.46 -22.30 1.14
C GLY A 138 14.18 -22.18 1.95
N ALA A 139 13.38 -21.15 1.66
CA ALA A 139 12.20 -20.78 2.44
C ALA A 139 11.21 -21.93 2.66
N GLN A 140 11.00 -22.76 1.63
CA GLN A 140 10.06 -23.92 1.73
C GLN A 140 10.54 -25.03 2.68
N SER A 141 11.85 -25.11 2.92
CA SER A 141 12.41 -26.14 3.82
C SER A 141 12.38 -25.73 5.29
N GLY A 142 12.15 -24.45 5.58
CA GLY A 142 12.32 -23.87 6.91
C GLY A 142 13.78 -23.75 7.38
N ASN A 143 14.76 -24.06 6.51
CA ASN A 143 16.18 -23.96 6.82
C ASN A 143 16.80 -22.78 6.05
N VAL A 144 17.41 -21.85 6.78
CA VAL A 144 18.14 -20.72 6.21
C VAL A 144 19.59 -21.05 5.92
N GLY A 145 20.11 -22.16 6.44
CA GLY A 145 21.49 -22.56 6.23
C GLY A 145 21.74 -24.03 6.57
N VAL A 146 22.95 -24.46 6.24
CA VAL A 146 23.47 -25.79 6.54
C VAL A 146 24.95 -25.70 6.92
N SER A 147 25.34 -26.38 7.99
CA SER A 147 26.72 -26.66 8.30
C SER A 147 27.09 -28.04 7.75
N ILE A 148 28.16 -28.06 6.98
CA ILE A 148 28.70 -29.27 6.34
C ILE A 148 30.09 -29.53 6.97
N SER A 149 30.16 -30.51 7.85
CA SER A 149 31.45 -30.90 8.41
C SER A 149 31.97 -32.17 7.76
N THR A 150 33.25 -32.18 7.48
CA THR A 150 33.94 -33.36 6.98
C THR A 150 34.86 -33.90 8.06
N THR A 151 34.63 -35.10 8.54
CA THR A 151 35.42 -35.73 9.60
C THR A 151 35.72 -37.16 9.21
N ARG A 152 36.99 -37.52 9.10
CA ARG A 152 37.45 -38.87 8.77
C ARG A 152 36.79 -39.44 7.50
N GLY A 153 36.71 -38.60 6.46
CA GLY A 153 36.16 -38.98 5.19
C GLY A 153 34.62 -39.18 5.15
N LYS A 154 33.90 -38.60 6.11
CA LYS A 154 32.42 -38.59 6.13
C LYS A 154 31.88 -37.16 6.17
N ILE A 155 30.76 -36.94 5.50
CA ILE A 155 29.99 -35.70 5.57
C ILE A 155 28.95 -35.83 6.66
N THR A 156 28.83 -34.78 7.49
CA THR A 156 27.75 -34.58 8.42
C THR A 156 27.08 -33.26 8.10
N LEU A 157 25.72 -33.28 7.97
CA LEU A 157 24.90 -32.09 7.72
C LEU A 157 24.18 -31.66 8.98
N GLY A 158 24.34 -30.40 9.37
CA GLY A 158 23.58 -29.76 10.42
C GLY A 158 22.76 -28.60 9.85
N TYR A 159 21.43 -28.69 9.84
CA TYR A 159 20.58 -27.64 9.30
C TYR A 159 20.37 -26.50 10.30
N ILE A 160 20.39 -25.29 9.79
CA ILE A 160 20.28 -24.04 10.54
C ILE A 160 18.94 -23.39 10.16
N GLN A 161 18.08 -23.17 11.17
CA GLN A 161 16.74 -22.63 10.97
C GLN A 161 16.66 -21.09 11.11
N ARG A 162 17.68 -20.47 11.69
CA ARG A 162 17.72 -19.02 11.92
C ARG A 162 19.16 -18.53 12.00
N TYR A 163 19.37 -17.26 11.66
CA TYR A 163 20.66 -16.62 11.88
C TYR A 163 20.98 -16.51 13.37
N SER A 164 22.27 -16.58 13.70
CA SER A 164 22.71 -16.38 15.08
C SER A 164 22.59 -14.93 15.49
N VAL A 165 21.97 -14.66 16.65
CA VAL A 165 21.89 -13.30 17.20
C VAL A 165 23.29 -12.71 17.44
N GLN A 166 24.25 -13.58 17.72
CA GLN A 166 25.65 -13.17 17.95
C GLN A 166 26.32 -12.66 16.68
N ASP A 167 25.87 -13.08 15.48
CA ASP A 167 26.40 -12.62 14.20
C ASP A 167 25.75 -11.29 13.73
N LEU A 168 24.69 -10.84 14.45
CA LEU A 168 23.89 -9.66 14.14
C LEU A 168 24.26 -8.43 14.98
N TYR A 169 25.52 -8.31 15.42
CA TYR A 169 25.99 -7.09 16.10
C TYR A 169 26.18 -5.93 15.12
N ALA A 170 26.04 -4.69 15.59
CA ALA A 170 25.86 -3.49 14.77
C ALA A 170 27.00 -3.22 13.75
N GLU A 171 28.22 -3.66 14.02
CA GLU A 171 29.35 -3.45 13.10
C GLU A 171 29.83 -4.76 12.47
N GLY A 172 29.08 -5.85 12.66
CA GLY A 172 29.41 -7.16 12.11
C GLY A 172 29.22 -7.24 10.60
N GLU A 173 29.94 -8.18 9.99
CA GLU A 173 29.91 -8.35 8.53
C GLU A 173 28.54 -8.79 8.02
N LEU A 174 27.80 -9.58 8.79
CA LEU A 174 26.42 -9.93 8.46
C LEU A 174 25.50 -8.70 8.53
N HIS A 175 25.66 -7.83 9.52
CA HIS A 175 24.93 -6.56 9.60
C HIS A 175 25.22 -5.68 8.37
N LYS A 176 26.48 -5.55 7.97
CA LYS A 176 26.88 -4.80 6.77
C LYS A 176 26.25 -5.38 5.50
N LEU A 177 26.18 -6.72 5.37
CA LEU A 177 25.50 -7.38 4.25
C LEU A 177 24.03 -7.00 4.23
N LEU A 178 23.31 -7.18 5.35
CA LEU A 178 21.89 -6.90 5.46
C LEU A 178 21.55 -5.40 5.23
N ALA A 179 22.40 -4.50 5.73
CA ALA A 179 22.27 -3.07 5.48
C ALA A 179 22.48 -2.75 3.98
N THR A 180 23.42 -3.40 3.32
CA THR A 180 23.64 -3.25 1.87
C THR A 180 22.47 -3.79 1.08
N GLN A 181 21.91 -4.94 1.47
CA GLN A 181 20.70 -5.48 0.85
C GLN A 181 19.50 -4.53 1.00
N LEU A 182 19.36 -3.89 2.17
CA LEU A 182 18.29 -2.90 2.39
C LEU A 182 18.49 -1.65 1.52
N ARG A 183 19.73 -1.13 1.38
CA ARG A 183 20.04 -0.03 0.44
C ARG A 183 19.69 -0.39 -1.00
N ILE A 184 20.01 -1.61 -1.41
CA ILE A 184 19.64 -2.12 -2.74
C ILE A 184 18.12 -2.20 -2.86
N ALA A 185 17.41 -2.71 -1.85
CA ALA A 185 15.95 -2.79 -1.85
C ALA A 185 15.30 -1.41 -1.97
N SER A 186 15.76 -0.41 -1.20
CA SER A 186 15.28 0.98 -1.29
C SER A 186 15.51 1.56 -2.69
N THR A 187 16.66 1.29 -3.27
CA THR A 187 17.00 1.73 -4.64
C THR A 187 16.09 1.09 -5.69
N LEU A 188 15.77 -0.20 -5.54
CA LEU A 188 14.97 -0.95 -6.51
C LEU A 188 13.45 -0.82 -6.30
N PHE A 189 13.02 -0.30 -5.16
CA PHE A 189 11.60 -0.16 -4.78
C PHE A 189 10.72 0.38 -5.92
N TRP A 190 11.21 1.40 -6.63
CA TRP A 190 10.46 2.10 -7.66
C TRP A 190 10.45 1.40 -9.03
N ASN A 191 11.51 0.65 -9.32
CA ASN A 191 11.76 0.12 -10.67
C ASN A 191 11.63 -1.41 -10.75
N GLN A 192 11.92 -2.11 -9.66
CA GLN A 192 11.92 -3.57 -9.56
C GLN A 192 11.34 -4.01 -8.20
N PRO A 193 10.07 -3.72 -7.93
CA PRO A 193 9.45 -3.97 -6.62
C PRO A 193 9.46 -5.45 -6.22
N SER A 194 9.47 -6.39 -7.15
CA SER A 194 9.56 -7.82 -6.83
C SER A 194 10.92 -8.20 -6.22
N VAL A 195 12.02 -7.70 -6.79
CA VAL A 195 13.36 -7.94 -6.23
C VAL A 195 13.53 -7.19 -4.92
N ALA A 196 13.05 -5.93 -4.85
CA ALA A 196 13.07 -5.13 -3.63
C ALA A 196 12.31 -5.83 -2.48
N SER A 197 11.14 -6.40 -2.77
CA SER A 197 10.35 -7.18 -1.80
C SER A 197 11.11 -8.40 -1.27
N SER A 198 11.76 -9.15 -2.16
CA SER A 198 12.55 -10.33 -1.79
C SER A 198 13.75 -9.97 -0.91
N LEU A 199 14.43 -8.85 -1.19
CA LEU A 199 15.52 -8.32 -0.37
C LEU A 199 15.01 -7.87 1.01
N ALA A 200 13.96 -7.05 1.04
CA ALA A 200 13.38 -6.57 2.30
C ALA A 200 12.88 -7.74 3.17
N TRP A 201 12.18 -8.71 2.57
CA TRP A 201 11.74 -9.92 3.25
C TRP A 201 12.89 -10.72 3.87
N HIS A 202 14.00 -10.86 3.11
CA HIS A 202 15.18 -11.54 3.63
C HIS A 202 15.76 -10.83 4.86
N VAL A 203 15.89 -9.49 4.82
CA VAL A 203 16.38 -8.70 5.96
C VAL A 203 15.45 -8.84 7.17
N VAL A 204 14.11 -8.75 6.98
CA VAL A 204 13.12 -8.94 8.06
C VAL A 204 13.30 -10.30 8.72
N ASN A 205 13.39 -11.38 7.94
CA ASN A 205 13.52 -12.74 8.48
C ASN A 205 14.89 -12.98 9.16
N ALA A 206 15.97 -12.44 8.58
CA ALA A 206 17.29 -12.57 9.18
C ALA A 206 17.40 -11.86 10.53
N THR A 207 16.65 -10.77 10.72
CA THR A 207 16.67 -9.91 11.90
C THR A 207 15.41 -10.03 12.79
N ALA A 208 14.62 -11.08 12.63
CA ALA A 208 13.34 -11.28 13.32
C ALA A 208 13.43 -11.42 14.84
N TYR A 209 14.60 -11.54 15.39
CA TYR A 209 14.83 -11.66 16.83
C TYR A 209 15.56 -10.43 17.37
N PRO A 210 15.30 -10.03 18.65
CA PRO A 210 15.96 -8.88 19.25
C PRO A 210 17.48 -8.97 19.15
N SER A 211 18.10 -7.98 18.51
CA SER A 211 19.53 -7.88 18.28
C SER A 211 19.91 -6.42 18.05
N GLU A 212 21.18 -6.13 17.90
CA GLU A 212 21.64 -4.79 17.48
C GLU A 212 21.21 -4.42 16.06
N SER A 213 20.74 -5.40 15.26
CA SER A 213 20.18 -5.21 13.92
C SER A 213 18.66 -4.98 13.89
N THR A 214 18.01 -4.77 15.05
CA THR A 214 16.54 -4.55 15.14
C THR A 214 16.10 -3.38 14.25
N LEU A 215 16.90 -2.35 14.13
CA LEU A 215 16.61 -1.20 13.29
C LEU A 215 16.50 -1.57 11.80
N LEU A 216 17.39 -2.43 11.30
CA LEU A 216 17.30 -2.96 9.92
C LEU A 216 16.00 -3.74 9.71
N ASN A 217 15.56 -4.51 10.73
CA ASN A 217 14.28 -5.22 10.68
C ASN A 217 13.11 -4.26 10.45
N VAL A 218 13.02 -3.21 11.27
CA VAL A 218 11.90 -2.25 11.20
C VAL A 218 11.88 -1.51 9.86
N GLN A 219 13.05 -1.09 9.37
CA GLN A 219 13.18 -0.43 8.06
C GLN A 219 12.76 -1.36 6.91
N ALA A 220 13.25 -2.59 6.92
CA ALA A 220 12.95 -3.58 5.89
C ALA A 220 11.46 -3.96 5.90
N SER A 221 10.86 -4.11 7.09
CA SER A 221 9.43 -4.37 7.23
C SER A 221 8.57 -3.23 6.69
N ALA A 222 8.91 -1.98 7.02
CA ALA A 222 8.21 -0.81 6.48
C ALA A 222 8.27 -0.76 4.95
N LEU A 223 9.46 -0.99 4.37
CA LEU A 223 9.64 -1.03 2.93
C LEU A 223 8.83 -2.15 2.27
N GLN A 224 8.85 -3.36 2.84
CA GLN A 224 8.09 -4.50 2.34
C GLN A 224 6.58 -4.23 2.34
N GLN A 225 6.07 -3.66 3.42
CA GLN A 225 4.65 -3.31 3.53
C GLN A 225 4.24 -2.29 2.47
N GLN A 226 5.08 -1.29 2.18
CA GLN A 226 4.80 -0.33 1.11
C GLN A 226 4.73 -0.98 -0.26
N ILE A 227 5.61 -1.94 -0.55
CA ILE A 227 5.57 -2.71 -1.79
C ILE A 227 4.25 -3.50 -1.86
N ASN A 228 3.86 -4.15 -0.78
CA ASN A 228 2.64 -4.94 -0.71
C ASN A 228 1.38 -4.08 -0.94
N VAL A 229 1.31 -2.89 -0.35
CA VAL A 229 0.19 -1.96 -0.59
C VAL A 229 0.16 -1.48 -2.04
N GLY A 230 1.30 -1.15 -2.62
CA GLY A 230 1.38 -0.78 -4.03
C GLY A 230 0.85 -1.87 -4.96
N ARG A 231 1.08 -3.13 -4.61
CA ARG A 231 0.54 -4.30 -5.35
C ARG A 231 -0.95 -4.53 -5.11
N LEU A 232 -1.45 -4.34 -3.89
CA LEU A 232 -2.89 -4.46 -3.56
C LEU A 232 -3.75 -3.49 -4.36
N CYS A 233 -3.28 -2.28 -4.58
CA CYS A 233 -4.03 -1.25 -5.31
C CYS A 233 -4.07 -1.48 -6.81
N GLY A 234 -3.18 -2.31 -7.35
CA GLY A 234 -3.08 -2.67 -8.78
C GLY A 234 -2.59 -1.54 -9.69
N PRO A 235 -2.14 -1.89 -10.90
CA PRO A 235 -1.59 -0.91 -11.83
C PRO A 235 -2.64 0.03 -12.45
N GLY A 236 -3.93 -0.31 -12.33
CA GLY A 236 -5.04 0.49 -12.90
C GLY A 236 -5.68 1.47 -11.94
N VAL A 237 -5.31 1.43 -10.65
CA VAL A 237 -5.90 2.32 -9.65
C VAL A 237 -4.99 3.52 -9.41
N SER A 238 -5.49 4.70 -9.76
CA SER A 238 -4.82 5.96 -9.48
C SER A 238 -5.37 6.59 -8.21
N TYR A 239 -4.49 7.14 -7.38
CA TYR A 239 -4.91 7.88 -6.19
C TYR A 239 -5.30 9.30 -6.60
N ALA A 240 -6.48 9.75 -6.15
CA ALA A 240 -6.79 11.17 -6.20
C ALA A 240 -5.99 11.87 -5.08
N PRO A 241 -5.50 13.08 -5.33
CA PRO A 241 -4.82 13.85 -4.30
C PRO A 241 -5.81 14.20 -3.19
N VAL A 242 -5.32 14.35 -1.97
CA VAL A 242 -6.13 14.92 -0.86
C VAL A 242 -6.16 16.44 -0.96
N LEU A 243 -5.02 17.01 -1.34
CA LEU A 243 -4.79 18.45 -1.43
C LEU A 243 -4.71 18.92 -2.89
N LYS A 244 -4.78 20.23 -3.10
CA LYS A 244 -4.58 20.83 -4.42
C LYS A 244 -3.16 20.65 -4.93
N LEU A 245 -3.00 20.64 -6.25
CA LEU A 245 -1.73 20.44 -6.95
C LEU A 245 -0.62 21.39 -6.46
N GLU A 246 -0.97 22.64 -6.21
CA GLU A 246 -0.02 23.67 -5.78
C GLU A 246 0.64 23.35 -4.44
N TYR A 247 -0.07 22.69 -3.53
CA TYR A 247 0.47 22.26 -2.25
C TYR A 247 1.62 21.26 -2.45
N TYR A 248 1.40 20.22 -3.26
CA TYR A 248 2.42 19.19 -3.53
C TYR A 248 3.63 19.78 -4.26
N LYS A 249 3.42 20.72 -5.18
CA LYS A 249 4.47 21.45 -5.87
C LYS A 249 5.36 22.23 -4.91
N ASN A 250 4.76 22.98 -3.99
CA ASN A 250 5.49 23.81 -3.02
C ASN A 250 6.25 22.93 -2.01
N THR A 251 5.64 21.85 -1.53
CA THR A 251 6.28 20.89 -0.62
C THR A 251 7.49 20.25 -1.29
N LEU A 252 7.33 19.74 -2.52
CA LEU A 252 8.43 19.14 -3.27
C LEU A 252 9.56 20.13 -3.53
N ALA A 253 9.27 21.37 -3.90
CA ALA A 253 10.29 22.41 -4.10
C ALA A 253 11.13 22.64 -2.83
N THR A 254 10.47 22.72 -1.67
CA THR A 254 11.15 22.91 -0.37
C THR A 254 12.05 21.72 -0.03
N VAL A 255 11.58 20.49 -0.25
CA VAL A 255 12.37 19.28 0.00
C VAL A 255 13.59 19.22 -0.93
N LEU A 256 13.42 19.58 -2.20
CA LEU A 256 14.50 19.61 -3.19
C LEU A 256 15.58 20.64 -2.87
N ASP A 257 15.20 21.84 -2.43
CA ASP A 257 16.18 22.86 -2.08
C ASP A 257 17.06 22.43 -0.90
N THR A 258 16.43 21.83 0.11
CA THR A 258 17.14 21.29 1.28
C THR A 258 18.04 20.12 0.88
N GLY A 259 17.53 19.20 0.06
CA GLY A 259 18.26 18.03 -0.40
C GLY A 259 19.46 18.36 -1.29
N SER A 260 19.32 19.35 -2.19
CA SER A 260 20.42 19.79 -3.07
C SER A 260 21.62 20.31 -2.30
N ALA A 261 21.37 21.08 -1.23
CA ALA A 261 22.43 21.61 -0.39
C ALA A 261 23.20 20.48 0.32
N PHE A 262 22.48 19.47 0.80
CA PHE A 262 23.09 18.29 1.44
C PHE A 262 23.90 17.45 0.44
N GLU A 263 23.31 17.12 -0.72
CA GLU A 263 23.97 16.33 -1.77
C GLU A 263 25.28 16.98 -2.25
N ALA A 264 25.29 18.29 -2.44
CA ALA A 264 26.50 19.01 -2.84
C ALA A 264 27.63 18.93 -1.82
N GLN A 265 27.32 18.89 -0.52
CA GLN A 265 28.33 18.70 0.53
C GLN A 265 28.77 17.23 0.60
N TYR A 266 27.86 16.28 0.41
CA TYR A 266 28.18 14.87 0.34
C TYR A 266 29.16 14.57 -0.80
N ASP A 267 28.94 15.13 -1.99
CA ASP A 267 29.84 14.98 -3.14
C ASP A 267 31.25 15.51 -2.81
N ARG A 268 31.33 16.67 -2.15
CA ARG A 268 32.62 17.21 -1.71
C ARG A 268 33.33 16.35 -0.65
N PHE A 269 32.54 15.80 0.29
CA PHE A 269 33.05 14.91 1.34
C PHE A 269 33.63 13.62 0.77
N THR A 270 33.04 13.13 -0.31
CA THR A 270 33.45 11.87 -0.99
C THR A 270 34.54 12.06 -2.04
N ASP A 271 34.90 13.31 -2.36
CA ASP A 271 35.94 13.61 -3.34
C ASP A 271 37.31 13.23 -2.77
N ASN A 272 37.98 12.29 -3.45
CA ASN A 272 39.28 11.77 -3.05
C ASN A 272 40.42 12.81 -3.15
N GLU A 273 40.23 13.94 -3.83
CA GLU A 273 41.22 15.03 -3.96
C GLU A 273 41.13 16.02 -2.76
N THR A 274 40.15 15.89 -1.92
CA THR A 274 39.93 16.77 -0.77
C THR A 274 40.90 16.44 0.35
N SER A 275 41.59 17.45 0.89
CA SER A 275 42.51 17.25 2.03
C SER A 275 41.77 16.84 3.30
N ALA A 276 42.41 16.17 4.24
CA ALA A 276 41.82 15.77 5.49
C ALA A 276 41.26 16.95 6.29
N ASP A 277 41.98 18.10 6.29
CA ASP A 277 41.51 19.31 6.96
C ASP A 277 40.26 19.91 6.30
N ASP A 278 40.15 19.81 4.99
CA ASP A 278 38.95 20.28 4.27
C ASP A 278 37.81 19.29 4.41
N GLN A 279 38.06 17.96 4.46
CA GLN A 279 37.04 16.96 4.77
C GLN A 279 36.42 17.21 6.16
N LEU A 280 37.22 17.59 7.16
CA LEU A 280 36.69 17.93 8.48
C LEU A 280 35.79 19.17 8.46
N LYS A 281 36.17 20.22 7.72
CA LYS A 281 35.31 21.41 7.54
C LYS A 281 34.00 21.05 6.81
N ILE A 282 34.08 20.20 5.81
CA ILE A 282 32.91 19.70 5.09
C ILE A 282 32.04 18.89 6.05
N TRP A 283 32.63 18.02 6.87
CA TRP A 283 31.91 17.26 7.90
C TRP A 283 31.13 18.16 8.83
N ASP A 284 31.78 19.22 9.39
CA ASP A 284 31.11 20.21 10.24
C ASP A 284 29.95 20.89 9.51
N SER A 285 30.14 21.24 8.25
CA SER A 285 29.06 21.80 7.40
C SER A 285 27.93 20.82 7.18
N MET A 286 28.22 19.54 6.96
CA MET A 286 27.20 18.50 6.78
C MET A 286 26.44 18.23 8.05
N LEU A 287 27.07 18.25 9.22
CA LEU A 287 26.41 18.15 10.53
C LEU A 287 25.40 19.28 10.71
N GLN A 288 25.76 20.50 10.36
CA GLN A 288 24.86 21.64 10.45
C GLN A 288 23.68 21.53 9.48
N GLN A 289 23.92 21.08 8.26
CA GLN A 289 22.85 20.84 7.30
C GLN A 289 21.97 19.66 7.70
N ALA A 290 22.56 18.59 8.24
CA ALA A 290 21.81 17.49 8.81
C ALA A 290 20.87 17.96 9.93
N GLN A 291 21.28 18.90 10.76
CA GLN A 291 20.43 19.52 11.77
C GLN A 291 19.27 20.31 11.14
N ASN A 292 19.52 21.04 10.06
CA ASN A 292 18.48 21.80 9.35
C ASN A 292 17.45 20.87 8.70
N THR A 293 17.91 19.71 8.15
CA THR A 293 17.01 18.71 7.54
C THR A 293 16.14 18.03 8.58
N LEU A 294 16.53 17.94 9.85
CA LEU A 294 15.69 17.38 10.91
C LEU A 294 14.38 18.15 11.08
N THR A 295 14.42 19.49 11.03
CA THR A 295 13.20 20.31 11.13
C THR A 295 12.22 20.01 10.00
N MET A 296 12.72 19.86 8.78
CA MET A 296 11.91 19.48 7.62
C MET A 296 11.33 18.06 7.80
N GLN A 297 12.14 17.09 8.22
CA GLN A 297 11.69 15.73 8.46
C GLN A 297 10.66 15.65 9.58
N GLN A 298 10.79 16.47 10.62
CA GLN A 298 9.78 16.58 11.67
C GLN A 298 8.44 17.06 11.10
N THR A 299 8.45 18.11 10.27
CA THR A 299 7.23 18.60 9.62
C THR A 299 6.58 17.51 8.77
N LEU A 300 7.36 16.76 7.99
CA LEU A 300 6.84 15.65 7.19
C LEU A 300 6.25 14.53 8.06
N ALA A 301 6.87 14.25 9.22
CA ALA A 301 6.35 13.25 10.16
C ALA A 301 5.04 13.69 10.80
N ASP A 302 4.93 14.95 11.19
CA ASP A 302 3.72 15.54 11.77
C ASP A 302 2.57 15.52 10.75
N ASP A 303 2.84 15.87 9.48
CA ASP A 303 1.87 15.79 8.38
C ASP A 303 1.42 14.35 8.11
N ALA A 304 2.36 13.40 8.09
CA ALA A 304 2.04 11.99 7.89
C ALA A 304 1.21 11.43 9.06
N LYS A 305 1.51 11.84 10.30
CA LYS A 305 0.72 11.49 11.50
C LYS A 305 -0.71 12.03 11.42
N ALA A 306 -0.87 13.25 10.98
CA ALA A 306 -2.20 13.86 10.78
C ALA A 306 -3.00 13.10 9.71
N LYS A 307 -2.38 12.73 8.58
CA LYS A 307 -3.00 11.91 7.54
C LYS A 307 -3.41 10.52 8.07
N TRP A 308 -2.55 9.88 8.84
CA TRP A 308 -2.84 8.60 9.49
C TRP A 308 -4.07 8.69 10.40
N THR A 309 -4.10 9.66 11.31
CA THR A 309 -5.22 9.86 12.24
C THR A 309 -6.53 10.10 11.48
N ALA A 310 -6.51 10.99 10.49
CA ALA A 310 -7.68 11.26 9.66
C ALA A 310 -8.18 10.00 8.91
N SER A 311 -7.27 9.18 8.38
CA SER A 311 -7.64 7.95 7.67
C SER A 311 -8.29 6.91 8.59
N GLN A 312 -7.86 6.83 9.86
CA GLN A 312 -8.49 5.94 10.84
C GLN A 312 -9.92 6.38 11.18
N GLU A 313 -10.16 7.68 11.32
CA GLU A 313 -11.51 8.20 11.57
C GLU A 313 -12.46 7.88 10.42
N ILE A 314 -11.98 8.01 9.18
CA ILE A 314 -12.75 7.68 7.98
C ILE A 314 -13.05 6.19 7.92
N LEU A 315 -12.07 5.34 8.22
CA LEU A 315 -12.27 3.89 8.26
C LEU A 315 -13.33 3.50 9.31
N ARG A 316 -13.25 4.06 10.52
CA ARG A 316 -14.25 3.82 11.58
C ARG A 316 -15.64 4.22 11.12
N ALA A 317 -15.80 5.40 10.50
CA ALA A 317 -17.08 5.86 9.97
C ALA A 317 -17.63 4.91 8.90
N ALA A 318 -16.79 4.43 7.96
CA ALA A 318 -17.20 3.46 6.94
C ALA A 318 -17.66 2.13 7.55
N GLN A 319 -16.99 1.68 8.61
CA GLN A 319 -17.34 0.46 9.34
C GLN A 319 -18.69 0.60 10.08
N ASP A 320 -18.93 1.73 10.71
CA ASP A 320 -20.19 2.00 11.41
C ASP A 320 -21.36 2.07 10.44
N ASP A 321 -21.17 2.63 9.24
CA ASP A 321 -22.15 2.63 8.16
C ASP A 321 -22.45 1.21 7.70
N MET A 322 -21.45 0.39 7.50
CA MET A 322 -21.59 -1.01 7.11
C MET A 322 -22.37 -1.82 8.16
N ARG A 323 -22.06 -1.64 9.45
CA ARG A 323 -22.79 -2.31 10.54
C ARG A 323 -24.26 -1.92 10.57
N ARG A 324 -24.58 -0.65 10.40
CA ARG A 324 -25.97 -0.17 10.38
C ARG A 324 -26.76 -0.76 9.22
N HIS A 325 -26.19 -0.74 8.01
CA HIS A 325 -26.84 -1.28 6.81
C HIS A 325 -26.97 -2.81 6.87
N GLN A 326 -26.08 -3.50 7.56
CA GLN A 326 -26.15 -4.95 7.78
C GLN A 326 -27.44 -5.36 8.55
N LEU A 327 -27.79 -4.63 9.60
CA LEU A 327 -29.03 -4.92 10.35
C LEU A 327 -30.24 -4.79 9.44
N THR A 328 -30.27 -3.72 8.63
CA THR A 328 -31.34 -3.51 7.65
C THR A 328 -31.35 -4.60 6.58
N LEU A 329 -30.19 -5.05 6.12
CA LEU A 329 -30.07 -6.12 5.13
C LEU A 329 -30.63 -7.44 5.67
N GLN A 330 -30.39 -7.78 6.94
CA GLN A 330 -30.95 -8.96 7.60
C GLN A 330 -32.48 -8.92 7.65
N ASP A 331 -33.07 -7.78 8.06
CA ASP A 331 -34.50 -7.59 8.09
C ASP A 331 -35.14 -7.76 6.70
N LYS A 332 -34.48 -7.18 5.67
CA LYS A 332 -34.99 -7.29 4.29
C LYS A 332 -34.77 -8.69 3.69
N ALA A 333 -33.72 -9.41 4.11
CA ALA A 333 -33.54 -10.81 3.75
C ALA A 333 -34.67 -11.69 4.32
N ASP A 334 -35.14 -11.42 5.55
CA ASP A 334 -36.25 -12.13 6.16
C ASP A 334 -37.61 -11.80 5.51
N ASP A 335 -37.80 -10.53 5.12
CA ASP A 335 -38.97 -10.11 4.34
C ASP A 335 -39.02 -10.85 2.99
N PHE A 336 -37.91 -10.86 2.28
CA PHE A 336 -37.81 -11.54 0.98
C PHE A 336 -37.99 -13.07 1.10
N ARG A 337 -37.36 -13.68 2.16
CA ARG A 337 -37.55 -15.11 2.44
C ARG A 337 -39.02 -15.47 2.60
N ARG A 338 -39.81 -14.66 3.33
CA ARG A 338 -41.27 -14.85 3.48
C ARG A 338 -42.04 -14.69 2.17
N GLY A 339 -41.57 -13.80 1.29
CA GLY A 339 -42.08 -13.65 -0.07
C GLY A 339 -41.88 -14.89 -0.91
N ILE A 340 -40.65 -15.46 -0.84
CA ILE A 340 -40.28 -16.69 -1.56
C ILE A 340 -41.03 -17.92 -1.02
N GLU A 341 -41.22 -18.05 0.29
CA GLU A 341 -41.94 -19.20 0.88
C GLU A 341 -43.38 -19.33 0.37
N LYS A 342 -43.94 -18.25 -0.15
CA LYS A 342 -45.26 -18.27 -0.84
C LYS A 342 -45.15 -18.76 -2.28
N TRP A 343 -43.95 -18.82 -2.84
CA TRP A 343 -43.64 -19.24 -4.22
C TRP A 343 -43.19 -20.69 -4.22
N LYS A 344 -43.87 -21.61 -4.92
CA LYS A 344 -43.95 -23.05 -4.69
C LYS A 344 -42.79 -23.95 -5.12
N GLU A 345 -41.55 -23.51 -5.23
CA GLU A 345 -40.42 -24.38 -5.57
C GLU A 345 -39.39 -24.49 -4.43
N GLU A 346 -39.57 -25.51 -3.61
CA GLU A 346 -38.88 -25.69 -2.30
C GLU A 346 -37.36 -25.84 -2.39
N GLN A 347 -36.79 -26.34 -3.48
CA GLN A 347 -35.34 -26.55 -3.63
C GLN A 347 -34.60 -25.29 -4.05
N ILE A 348 -35.17 -24.51 -4.95
CA ILE A 348 -34.62 -23.20 -5.38
C ILE A 348 -34.68 -22.23 -4.21
N ILE A 349 -35.72 -22.27 -3.41
CA ILE A 349 -35.89 -21.47 -2.21
C ILE A 349 -34.77 -21.73 -1.19
N LYS A 350 -34.47 -22.98 -0.89
CA LYS A 350 -33.39 -23.33 0.07
C LYS A 350 -32.02 -22.86 -0.40
N ALA A 351 -31.73 -23.00 -1.68
CA ALA A 351 -30.47 -22.59 -2.25
C ALA A 351 -30.31 -21.06 -2.21
N ILE A 352 -31.36 -20.30 -2.60
CA ILE A 352 -31.36 -18.83 -2.53
C ILE A 352 -31.21 -18.35 -1.09
N VAL A 353 -31.94 -18.94 -0.12
CA VAL A 353 -31.86 -18.58 1.30
C VAL A 353 -30.45 -18.83 1.86
N ASN A 354 -29.81 -19.94 1.50
CA ASN A 354 -28.46 -20.24 1.94
C ASN A 354 -27.43 -19.28 1.35
N ILE A 355 -27.55 -18.91 0.08
CA ILE A 355 -26.70 -17.89 -0.56
C ILE A 355 -26.84 -16.57 0.16
N PHE A 356 -28.05 -16.13 0.48
CA PHE A 356 -28.28 -14.89 1.19
C PHE A 356 -27.72 -14.90 2.61
N LYS A 357 -27.90 -16.00 3.32
CA LYS A 357 -27.30 -16.19 4.64
C LYS A 357 -25.78 -16.11 4.59
N ALA A 358 -25.16 -16.73 3.60
CA ALA A 358 -23.73 -16.68 3.40
C ALA A 358 -23.23 -15.28 3.05
N VAL A 359 -23.92 -14.55 2.18
CA VAL A 359 -23.61 -13.16 1.84
C VAL A 359 -23.68 -12.26 3.07
N VAL A 360 -24.72 -12.40 3.90
CA VAL A 360 -24.87 -11.65 5.16
C VAL A 360 -23.73 -12.01 6.12
N THR A 361 -23.40 -13.28 6.30
CA THR A 361 -22.33 -13.72 7.19
C THR A 361 -20.95 -13.22 6.71
N PHE A 362 -20.71 -13.29 5.41
CA PHE A 362 -19.51 -12.72 4.80
C PHE A 362 -19.38 -11.22 5.03
N ALA A 363 -20.46 -10.49 4.90
CA ALA A 363 -20.53 -9.08 5.16
C ALA A 363 -20.26 -8.72 6.64
N ILE A 364 -20.76 -9.53 7.58
CA ILE A 364 -20.48 -9.41 9.01
C ILE A 364 -18.98 -9.61 9.26
N ALA A 365 -18.42 -10.64 8.65
CA ALA A 365 -17.00 -10.97 8.77
C ALA A 365 -16.12 -9.82 8.29
N ILE A 366 -16.42 -9.22 7.12
CA ILE A 366 -15.70 -8.02 6.63
C ILE A 366 -15.78 -6.87 7.64
N GLY A 367 -16.98 -6.56 8.15
CA GLY A 367 -17.16 -5.49 9.13
C GLY A 367 -16.36 -5.73 10.42
N ALA A 368 -16.30 -6.97 10.91
CA ALA A 368 -15.58 -7.34 12.12
C ALA A 368 -14.06 -7.30 11.96
N MET A 369 -13.52 -7.79 10.83
CA MET A 369 -12.07 -7.75 10.54
C MET A 369 -11.52 -6.34 10.46
N CYS A 370 -12.32 -5.40 9.96
CA CYS A 370 -11.89 -4.01 9.80
C CYS A 370 -11.92 -3.18 11.09
N VAL A 371 -12.56 -3.63 12.17
CA VAL A 371 -12.75 -2.82 13.39
C VAL A 371 -11.58 -2.91 14.38
N GLY A 372 -10.67 -3.85 14.20
CA GLY A 372 -9.59 -4.07 15.19
C GLY A 372 -10.08 -4.58 16.54
N ASP A 373 -11.32 -5.11 16.61
CA ASP A 373 -11.83 -5.75 17.80
C ASP A 373 -11.25 -7.18 17.86
N PRO A 374 -10.38 -7.51 18.80
CA PRO A 374 -9.57 -8.72 18.73
C PRO A 374 -10.41 -10.03 18.81
N GLU A 375 -11.58 -10.01 19.40
CA GLU A 375 -12.44 -11.20 19.48
C GLU A 375 -13.20 -11.49 18.16
N PRO A 376 -13.91 -10.53 17.53
CA PRO A 376 -14.55 -10.77 16.23
C PRO A 376 -13.55 -10.90 15.09
N ALA A 377 -12.41 -10.18 15.11
CA ALA A 377 -11.40 -10.25 14.06
C ALA A 377 -10.73 -11.63 13.99
N ALA A 378 -10.58 -12.34 15.11
CA ALA A 378 -10.00 -13.67 15.14
C ALA A 378 -10.94 -14.77 14.59
N THR A 379 -12.26 -14.59 14.69
CA THR A 379 -13.27 -15.56 14.24
C THR A 379 -13.82 -15.26 12.85
N ALA A 380 -13.76 -14.00 12.42
CA ALA A 380 -14.31 -13.52 11.15
C ALA A 380 -13.78 -14.27 9.90
N PRO A 381 -12.48 -14.59 9.76
CA PRO A 381 -12.01 -15.39 8.64
C PRO A 381 -12.61 -16.80 8.61
N ALA A 382 -12.77 -17.43 9.78
CA ALA A 382 -13.37 -18.76 9.88
C ALA A 382 -14.88 -18.74 9.59
N GLU A 383 -15.58 -17.67 9.97
CA GLU A 383 -17.00 -17.46 9.68
C GLU A 383 -17.23 -17.17 8.21
N ALA A 384 -16.36 -16.36 7.58
CA ALA A 384 -16.41 -16.09 6.14
C ALA A 384 -16.15 -17.37 5.33
N ALA A 385 -15.12 -18.14 5.70
CA ALA A 385 -14.82 -19.43 5.06
C ALA A 385 -15.96 -20.44 5.26
N GLY A 386 -16.60 -20.45 6.42
CA GLY A 386 -17.80 -21.26 6.70
C GLY A 386 -18.97 -20.87 5.81
N ALA A 387 -19.21 -19.57 5.64
CA ALA A 387 -20.26 -19.05 4.77
C ALA A 387 -20.01 -19.41 3.29
N ILE A 388 -18.78 -19.33 2.82
CA ILE A 388 -18.40 -19.72 1.45
C ILE A 388 -18.58 -21.24 1.25
N LYS A 389 -18.23 -22.04 2.24
CA LYS A 389 -18.45 -23.50 2.21
C LYS A 389 -19.95 -23.85 2.13
N ASP A 390 -20.77 -23.18 2.92
CA ASP A 390 -22.23 -23.36 2.91
C ASP A 390 -22.83 -22.98 1.54
N VAL A 391 -22.31 -21.94 0.88
CA VAL A 391 -22.70 -21.58 -0.51
C VAL A 391 -22.21 -22.62 -1.51
N ALA A 392 -21.01 -23.15 -1.36
CA ALA A 392 -20.47 -24.16 -2.26
C ALA A 392 -21.30 -25.47 -2.17
N GLU A 393 -21.64 -25.90 -0.95
CA GLU A 393 -22.49 -27.08 -0.71
C GLU A 393 -23.93 -26.87 -1.25
N ALA A 394 -24.47 -25.66 -1.11
CA ALA A 394 -25.78 -25.30 -1.67
C ALA A 394 -25.76 -25.24 -3.21
N ALA A 395 -24.63 -24.79 -3.80
CA ALA A 395 -24.42 -24.71 -5.25
C ALA A 395 -24.24 -26.10 -5.88
N GLU A 396 -23.56 -27.04 -5.19
CA GLU A 396 -23.43 -28.44 -5.65
C GLU A 396 -24.77 -29.19 -5.63
N ALA A 397 -25.67 -28.82 -4.72
CA ALA A 397 -26.98 -29.42 -4.57
C ALA A 397 -28.00 -28.95 -5.65
N ALA A 398 -27.73 -27.86 -6.34
CA ALA A 398 -28.65 -27.29 -7.33
C ALA A 398 -27.87 -26.70 -8.52
N GLU A 399 -27.78 -27.47 -9.62
CA GLU A 399 -27.05 -27.09 -10.86
C GLU A 399 -27.53 -25.73 -11.46
N GLU A 400 -28.72 -25.26 -11.09
CA GLU A 400 -29.28 -23.97 -11.48
C GLU A 400 -28.78 -22.79 -10.59
N VAL A 401 -28.30 -23.05 -9.39
CA VAL A 401 -27.84 -22.04 -8.43
C VAL A 401 -26.42 -21.53 -8.73
N THR A 402 -25.59 -22.34 -9.39
CA THR A 402 -24.26 -21.94 -9.87
C THR A 402 -24.30 -20.80 -10.89
N LYS A 403 -25.47 -20.51 -11.43
CA LYS A 403 -25.68 -19.32 -12.27
C LYS A 403 -25.91 -18.04 -11.46
N ILE A 404 -26.13 -18.14 -10.14
CA ILE A 404 -26.60 -17.01 -9.33
C ILE A 404 -25.48 -16.15 -8.76
N ILE A 405 -24.41 -16.75 -8.22
CA ILE A 405 -23.23 -16.01 -7.79
C ILE A 405 -22.00 -16.83 -8.20
N SER A 406 -21.05 -16.19 -8.89
CA SER A 406 -19.80 -16.82 -9.21
C SER A 406 -19.04 -17.14 -7.92
N LEU A 407 -18.86 -18.42 -7.61
CA LEU A 407 -18.07 -18.89 -6.47
C LEU A 407 -16.66 -18.30 -6.49
N ASP A 408 -16.11 -18.09 -7.68
CA ASP A 408 -14.83 -17.45 -7.92
C ASP A 408 -14.80 -15.99 -7.43
N THR A 409 -15.90 -15.26 -7.63
CA THR A 409 -16.01 -13.86 -7.11
C THR A 409 -16.04 -13.82 -5.60
N LEU A 410 -16.77 -14.72 -4.95
CA LEU A 410 -16.82 -14.80 -3.49
C LEU A 410 -15.45 -15.17 -2.89
N LYS A 411 -14.76 -16.16 -3.48
CA LYS A 411 -13.40 -16.53 -3.04
C LYS A 411 -12.41 -15.38 -3.17
N LYS A 412 -12.47 -14.63 -4.28
CA LYS A 412 -11.61 -13.45 -4.47
C LYS A 412 -11.90 -12.34 -3.47
N LEU A 413 -13.17 -12.10 -3.12
CA LEU A 413 -13.52 -11.13 -2.10
C LEU A 413 -13.02 -11.57 -0.71
N ASP A 414 -13.13 -12.85 -0.39
CA ASP A 414 -12.62 -13.43 0.86
C ASP A 414 -11.10 -13.25 0.99
N GLU A 415 -10.34 -13.65 -0.01
CA GLU A 415 -8.89 -13.48 -0.07
C GLU A 415 -8.46 -12.00 0.07
N ILE A 416 -9.20 -11.08 -0.56
CA ILE A 416 -8.95 -9.64 -0.47
C ILE A 416 -9.13 -9.14 0.96
N VAL A 417 -10.22 -9.54 1.58
CA VAL A 417 -10.58 -9.08 2.92
C VAL A 417 -9.60 -9.63 3.94
N GLU A 418 -9.22 -10.90 3.85
CA GLU A 418 -8.24 -11.53 4.72
C GLU A 418 -6.89 -10.80 4.62
N LYS A 419 -6.39 -10.56 3.42
CA LYS A 419 -5.11 -9.85 3.21
C LYS A 419 -5.15 -8.39 3.66
N LEU A 420 -6.26 -7.68 3.46
CA LEU A 420 -6.40 -6.32 3.96
C LEU A 420 -6.44 -6.27 5.48
N ALA A 421 -7.10 -7.23 6.13
CA ALA A 421 -7.14 -7.32 7.58
C ALA A 421 -5.76 -7.60 8.18
N GLU A 422 -4.98 -8.51 7.59
CA GLU A 422 -3.61 -8.80 8.00
C GLU A 422 -2.71 -7.57 7.87
N LEU A 423 -2.76 -6.88 6.72
CA LEU A 423 -1.96 -5.69 6.47
C LEU A 423 -2.37 -4.52 7.38
N LEU A 424 -3.66 -4.35 7.63
CA LEU A 424 -4.15 -3.30 8.52
C LEU A 424 -3.69 -3.54 9.95
N SER A 425 -3.83 -4.78 10.46
CA SER A 425 -3.36 -5.17 11.79
C SER A 425 -1.85 -4.93 11.91
N SER A 426 -1.06 -5.44 10.98
CA SER A 426 0.39 -5.25 10.95
C SER A 426 0.78 -3.78 10.88
N THR A 427 0.02 -2.95 10.14
CA THR A 427 0.29 -1.51 10.04
C THR A 427 0.00 -0.80 11.36
N ILE A 428 -1.10 -1.15 12.04
CA ILE A 428 -1.44 -0.59 13.36
C ILE A 428 -0.35 -0.96 14.36
N ASP A 429 0.05 -2.23 14.43
CA ASP A 429 1.11 -2.70 15.33
C ASP A 429 2.43 -1.94 15.09
N ASN A 430 2.79 -1.69 13.83
CA ASN A 430 3.98 -0.95 13.46
C ASN A 430 3.90 0.52 13.85
N VAL A 431 2.76 1.17 13.63
CA VAL A 431 2.53 2.56 14.04
C VAL A 431 2.59 2.69 15.55
N ASP A 432 1.96 1.80 16.29
CA ASP A 432 1.96 1.80 17.76
C ASP A 432 3.38 1.58 18.30
N ALA A 433 4.15 0.67 17.72
CA ALA A 433 5.55 0.44 18.08
C ALA A 433 6.42 1.69 17.84
N ILE A 434 6.24 2.36 16.71
CA ILE A 434 6.97 3.60 16.38
C ILE A 434 6.58 4.76 17.31
N ILE A 435 5.29 4.90 17.62
CA ILE A 435 4.82 5.93 18.58
C ILE A 435 5.36 5.64 19.99
N ALA A 436 5.34 4.39 20.42
CA ALA A 436 5.87 3.99 21.73
C ALA A 436 7.38 4.23 21.85
N ALA A 437 8.11 4.13 20.74
CA ALA A 437 9.54 4.42 20.69
C ALA A 437 9.87 5.93 20.58
N GLU A 438 8.87 6.79 20.35
CA GLU A 438 9.05 8.24 20.24
C GLU A 438 9.62 8.79 21.55
N GLY A 439 10.83 9.35 21.49
CA GLY A 439 11.51 9.94 22.66
C GLY A 439 12.29 8.97 23.56
N THR A 440 12.30 7.67 23.31
CA THR A 440 13.00 6.67 24.14
C THR A 440 14.32 6.18 23.54
N GLY A 441 14.61 6.51 22.27
CA GLY A 441 15.81 6.12 21.54
C GLY A 441 15.73 4.72 20.91
N GLU A 442 16.74 4.39 20.07
CA GLU A 442 16.78 3.16 19.25
C GLU A 442 16.62 1.84 20.04
N GLY A 443 17.02 1.82 21.33
CA GLY A 443 17.02 0.60 22.13
C GLY A 443 15.64 0.11 22.59
N SER A 444 14.57 0.85 22.31
CA SER A 444 13.21 0.49 22.70
C SER A 444 12.40 -0.18 21.60
N LEU A 445 12.90 -0.21 20.36
CA LEU A 445 12.24 -0.89 19.25
C LEU A 445 12.35 -2.41 19.39
N SER A 446 11.26 -3.11 19.18
CA SER A 446 11.23 -4.56 19.05
C SER A 446 11.23 -4.95 17.57
N PRO A 447 11.88 -6.04 17.16
CA PRO A 447 11.80 -6.49 15.78
C PRO A 447 10.38 -6.92 15.43
N PHE A 448 9.94 -6.62 14.22
CA PHE A 448 8.67 -7.09 13.70
C PHE A 448 8.74 -8.59 13.35
N PRO A 449 7.65 -9.32 13.53
CA PRO A 449 7.63 -10.74 13.23
C PRO A 449 7.87 -10.96 11.72
N PRO A 450 8.48 -12.10 11.34
CA PRO A 450 8.62 -12.44 9.94
C PRO A 450 7.24 -12.59 9.31
N SER A 451 7.01 -11.91 8.18
CA SER A 451 5.80 -12.13 7.40
C SER A 451 5.87 -13.51 6.73
N ALA A 452 4.78 -14.25 6.78
CA ALA A 452 4.63 -15.44 5.95
C ALA A 452 4.66 -14.98 4.48
N ASP A 453 5.57 -15.55 3.69
CA ASP A 453 5.69 -15.42 2.23
C ASP A 453 5.78 -14.00 1.63
N GLY A 454 7.02 -13.50 1.52
CA GLY A 454 7.35 -12.33 0.69
C GLY A 454 7.26 -12.56 -0.83
N ASN A 455 6.85 -13.73 -1.27
CA ASN A 455 6.85 -14.15 -2.69
C ASN A 455 5.49 -14.50 -3.25
N GLU A 456 4.41 -14.40 -2.48
CA GLU A 456 3.10 -14.47 -3.09
C GLU A 456 2.96 -13.32 -4.07
N ASP A 457 2.77 -13.66 -5.34
CA ASP A 457 2.16 -12.78 -6.33
C ASP A 457 0.80 -12.34 -5.76
N LEU A 458 0.84 -11.28 -4.94
CA LEU A 458 -0.32 -10.49 -4.64
C LEU A 458 -0.73 -9.89 -5.99
N GLN A 459 -1.38 -10.71 -6.80
CA GLN A 459 -2.03 -10.24 -8.01
C GLN A 459 -2.83 -9.03 -7.57
N ALA A 460 -2.60 -7.94 -8.25
CA ALA A 460 -3.31 -6.70 -8.06
C ALA A 460 -4.76 -7.01 -7.80
N LEU A 461 -5.13 -7.00 -6.52
CA LEU A 461 -6.45 -7.35 -6.12
C LEU A 461 -7.32 -6.23 -6.63
N ALA A 462 -8.00 -6.52 -7.70
CA ALA A 462 -9.10 -5.73 -8.18
C ALA A 462 -10.24 -5.77 -7.14
N GLY A 463 -9.93 -5.48 -5.85
CA GLY A 463 -10.91 -5.52 -4.77
C GLY A 463 -12.12 -4.67 -5.10
N ILE A 464 -11.88 -3.50 -5.68
CA ILE A 464 -12.93 -2.62 -6.19
C ILE A 464 -13.67 -3.28 -7.36
N ALA A 465 -12.93 -3.87 -8.32
CA ALA A 465 -13.54 -4.56 -9.46
C ALA A 465 -14.26 -5.85 -9.04
N ALA A 466 -13.81 -6.52 -7.97
CA ALA A 466 -14.51 -7.66 -7.40
C ALA A 466 -15.87 -7.24 -6.78
N TRP A 467 -15.93 -6.12 -6.08
CA TRP A 467 -17.19 -5.56 -5.58
C TRP A 467 -18.12 -5.10 -6.71
N ASP A 468 -17.57 -4.48 -7.76
CA ASP A 468 -18.35 -4.08 -8.94
C ASP A 468 -18.91 -5.32 -9.67
N LYS A 469 -18.11 -6.35 -9.83
CA LYS A 469 -18.54 -7.63 -10.42
C LYS A 469 -19.62 -8.31 -9.56
N TRP A 470 -19.45 -8.32 -8.24
CA TRP A 470 -20.41 -8.87 -7.31
C TRP A 470 -21.76 -8.14 -7.41
N THR A 471 -21.75 -6.81 -7.53
CA THR A 471 -22.97 -6.00 -7.73
C THR A 471 -23.67 -6.39 -9.04
N LEU A 472 -22.94 -6.52 -10.15
CA LEU A 472 -23.50 -6.92 -11.44
C LEU A 472 -24.07 -8.35 -11.39
N ASP A 473 -23.35 -9.28 -10.78
CA ASP A 473 -23.80 -10.67 -10.64
C ASP A 473 -25.13 -10.72 -9.83
N ILE A 474 -25.26 -9.97 -8.75
CA ILE A 474 -26.48 -9.88 -7.94
C ILE A 474 -27.63 -9.25 -8.72
N GLU A 475 -27.37 -8.16 -9.44
CA GLU A 475 -28.41 -7.48 -10.23
C GLU A 475 -28.99 -8.40 -11.28
N ASP A 476 -28.16 -9.13 -12.02
CA ASP A 476 -28.62 -10.09 -13.01
C ASP A 476 -29.46 -11.21 -12.40
N GLN A 477 -29.10 -11.68 -11.22
CA GLN A 477 -29.76 -12.79 -10.56
C GLN A 477 -31.10 -12.39 -9.90
N MET A 478 -31.13 -11.23 -9.25
CA MET A 478 -32.37 -10.72 -8.63
C MET A 478 -33.39 -10.22 -9.65
N LYS A 479 -32.97 -10.00 -10.89
CA LYS A 479 -33.83 -9.51 -11.96
C LYS A 479 -35.10 -10.36 -12.16
N PHE A 480 -34.98 -11.69 -12.06
CA PHE A 480 -36.12 -12.59 -12.15
C PHE A 480 -37.08 -12.37 -10.98
N ALA A 481 -36.57 -12.25 -9.74
CA ALA A 481 -37.41 -12.10 -8.55
C ALA A 481 -38.19 -10.77 -8.56
N VAL A 482 -37.57 -9.71 -9.09
CA VAL A 482 -38.20 -8.42 -9.30
C VAL A 482 -39.24 -8.48 -10.43
N CYS A 483 -38.93 -9.15 -11.56
CA CYS A 483 -39.86 -9.30 -12.68
C CYS A 483 -41.07 -10.16 -12.34
N GLU A 484 -40.94 -11.16 -11.49
CA GLU A 484 -42.04 -12.00 -10.99
C GLU A 484 -42.80 -11.36 -9.81
N ASN A 485 -42.45 -10.11 -9.43
CA ASN A 485 -43.07 -9.37 -8.33
C ASN A 485 -43.11 -10.15 -6.99
N ILE A 486 -42.01 -10.85 -6.67
CA ILE A 486 -41.90 -11.54 -5.39
C ILE A 486 -41.83 -10.50 -4.27
N ASP A 487 -42.68 -10.67 -3.24
CA ASP A 487 -42.73 -9.77 -2.10
C ASP A 487 -41.32 -9.59 -1.46
N GLY A 488 -40.88 -8.34 -1.25
CA GLY A 488 -39.61 -8.01 -0.67
C GLY A 488 -38.39 -8.04 -1.62
N ALA A 489 -38.53 -8.56 -2.85
CA ALA A 489 -37.41 -8.69 -3.80
C ALA A 489 -36.71 -7.37 -4.13
N SER A 490 -37.50 -6.34 -4.45
CA SER A 490 -36.94 -5.01 -4.79
C SER A 490 -36.25 -4.34 -3.61
N ALA A 491 -36.84 -4.44 -2.42
CA ALA A 491 -36.26 -3.87 -1.20
C ALA A 491 -34.96 -4.59 -0.81
N TYR A 492 -34.94 -5.91 -0.95
CA TYR A 492 -33.75 -6.70 -0.68
C TYR A 492 -32.63 -6.42 -1.67
N LEU A 493 -32.91 -6.32 -2.97
CA LEU A 493 -31.94 -5.94 -3.98
C LEU A 493 -31.32 -4.56 -3.70
N LEU A 494 -32.13 -3.60 -3.24
CA LEU A 494 -31.64 -2.29 -2.87
C LEU A 494 -30.64 -2.36 -1.70
N GLU A 495 -30.95 -3.12 -0.66
CA GLU A 495 -30.07 -3.28 0.49
C GLU A 495 -28.78 -4.02 0.12
N LEU A 496 -28.84 -5.01 -0.77
CA LEU A 496 -27.66 -5.69 -1.32
C LEU A 496 -26.74 -4.71 -2.08
N ARG A 497 -27.32 -3.79 -2.86
CA ARG A 497 -26.55 -2.73 -3.53
C ARG A 497 -25.87 -1.80 -2.54
N LYS A 498 -26.60 -1.31 -1.54
CA LYS A 498 -26.04 -0.48 -0.47
C LYS A 498 -24.88 -1.19 0.22
N HIS A 499 -25.09 -2.47 0.53
CA HIS A 499 -24.06 -3.28 1.18
C HIS A 499 -22.81 -3.47 0.32
N ALA A 500 -22.97 -3.69 -1.00
CA ALA A 500 -21.83 -3.73 -1.93
C ALA A 500 -21.04 -2.40 -1.95
N ILE A 501 -21.76 -1.31 -1.87
CA ILE A 501 -21.23 0.05 -1.83
C ILE A 501 -20.42 0.26 -0.55
N ASP A 502 -20.97 -0.14 0.61
CA ASP A 502 -20.28 -0.03 1.90
C ASP A 502 -19.05 -0.95 1.96
N GLY A 503 -19.15 -2.16 1.42
CA GLY A 503 -18.01 -3.07 1.28
C GLY A 503 -16.88 -2.48 0.43
N LYS A 504 -17.22 -1.87 -0.69
CA LYS A 504 -16.27 -1.15 -1.55
C LYS A 504 -15.65 0.02 -0.81
N LEU A 505 -16.45 0.82 -0.10
CA LEU A 505 -15.98 1.94 0.70
C LEU A 505 -15.05 1.50 1.83
N THR A 506 -15.42 0.46 2.58
CA THR A 506 -14.60 -0.09 3.66
C THR A 506 -13.27 -0.63 3.13
N THR A 507 -13.29 -1.35 2.00
CA THR A 507 -12.08 -1.86 1.33
C THR A 507 -11.16 -0.72 0.93
N GLN A 508 -11.69 0.36 0.36
CA GLN A 508 -10.92 1.54 -0.04
C GLN A 508 -10.37 2.30 1.15
N SER A 509 -11.18 2.52 2.18
CA SER A 509 -10.75 3.20 3.41
C SER A 509 -9.68 2.40 4.13
N SER A 510 -9.78 1.06 4.15
CA SER A 510 -8.74 0.18 4.70
C SER A 510 -7.43 0.33 3.94
N ALA A 511 -7.45 0.28 2.61
CA ALA A 511 -6.25 0.45 1.78
C ALA A 511 -5.61 1.84 1.98
N GLN A 512 -6.41 2.89 2.10
CA GLN A 512 -5.93 4.25 2.37
C GLN A 512 -5.34 4.36 3.78
N THR A 513 -5.95 3.74 4.77
CA THR A 513 -5.45 3.72 6.15
C THR A 513 -4.11 2.99 6.22
N ILE A 514 -4.00 1.82 5.58
CA ILE A 514 -2.74 1.08 5.48
C ILE A 514 -1.65 1.96 4.84
N LYS A 515 -1.97 2.59 3.71
CA LYS A 515 -1.02 3.48 3.02
C LYS A 515 -0.57 4.63 3.91
N ALA A 516 -1.49 5.34 4.55
CA ALA A 516 -1.18 6.47 5.43
C ALA A 516 -0.34 6.04 6.65
N GLY A 517 -0.66 4.89 7.25
CA GLY A 517 0.10 4.34 8.36
C GLY A 517 1.53 3.97 7.98
N GLN A 518 1.72 3.40 6.81
CA GLN A 518 3.05 3.04 6.33
C GLN A 518 3.88 4.25 5.92
N GLU A 519 3.27 5.26 5.32
CA GLU A 519 3.93 6.53 5.06
C GLU A 519 4.37 7.18 6.38
N PHE A 520 3.52 7.15 7.40
CA PHE A 520 3.87 7.65 8.74
C PHE A 520 5.03 6.87 9.36
N VAL A 521 4.97 5.53 9.38
CA VAL A 521 6.05 4.67 9.91
C VAL A 521 7.37 4.98 9.20
N GLN A 522 7.37 5.09 7.88
CA GLN A 522 8.58 5.37 7.11
C GLN A 522 9.17 6.74 7.43
N VAL A 523 8.34 7.78 7.43
CA VAL A 523 8.83 9.16 7.67
C VAL A 523 9.28 9.33 9.12
N GLN A 524 8.55 8.76 10.08
CA GLN A 524 8.91 8.81 11.50
C GLN A 524 10.19 8.03 11.77
N LEU A 525 10.35 6.86 11.15
CA LEU A 525 11.58 6.08 11.24
C LEU A 525 12.77 6.81 10.64
N ALA A 526 12.58 7.44 9.47
CA ALA A 526 13.61 8.27 8.85
C ALA A 526 14.03 9.45 9.76
N LEU A 527 13.08 10.05 10.49
CA LEU A 527 13.35 11.10 11.46
C LEU A 527 14.15 10.56 12.66
N GLN A 528 13.75 9.45 13.26
CA GLN A 528 14.47 8.83 14.39
C GLN A 528 15.90 8.44 14.01
N LEU A 529 16.07 7.83 12.84
CA LEU A 529 17.38 7.50 12.27
C LEU A 529 18.23 8.74 12.06
N ALA A 530 17.64 9.78 11.50
CA ALA A 530 18.33 11.03 11.26
C ALA A 530 18.84 11.67 12.58
N GLN A 531 18.05 11.57 13.65
CA GLN A 531 18.44 12.03 14.98
C GLN A 531 19.59 11.19 15.55
N ALA A 532 19.48 9.87 15.46
CA ALA A 532 20.51 8.96 15.95
C ALA A 532 21.82 9.08 15.15
N ASP A 533 21.72 9.14 13.84
CA ASP A 533 22.91 9.30 12.97
C ASP A 533 23.59 10.64 13.18
N LEU A 534 22.82 11.71 13.42
CA LEU A 534 23.41 13.00 13.75
C LEU A 534 24.23 12.92 15.04
N ALA A 535 23.70 12.31 16.10
CA ALA A 535 24.40 12.14 17.37
C ALA A 535 25.69 11.30 17.18
N ARG A 536 25.61 10.20 16.45
CA ARG A 536 26.77 9.33 16.16
C ARG A 536 27.80 10.00 15.27
N LEU A 537 27.38 10.74 14.25
CA LEU A 537 28.28 11.51 13.40
C LEU A 537 28.98 12.62 14.17
N GLN A 538 28.30 13.23 15.16
CA GLN A 538 28.89 14.20 16.05
C GLN A 538 29.95 13.53 16.96
N GLU A 539 29.63 12.38 17.56
CA GLU A 539 30.55 11.61 18.39
C GLU A 539 31.80 11.15 17.59
N LEU A 540 31.60 10.62 16.38
CA LEU A 540 32.68 10.25 15.47
C LEU A 540 33.56 11.45 15.12
N ARG A 541 32.93 12.64 14.91
CA ARG A 541 33.65 13.88 14.61
C ARG A 541 34.50 14.35 15.78
N ASP A 542 33.97 14.26 17.00
CA ASP A 542 34.65 14.68 18.24
C ASP A 542 35.80 13.72 18.60
N SER A 543 35.69 12.43 18.24
CA SER A 543 36.68 11.39 18.47
C SER A 543 37.61 11.16 17.28
N PHE A 544 37.58 11.99 16.26
CA PHE A 544 38.34 11.78 15.04
C PHE A 544 39.85 11.99 15.25
N GLU A 545 40.61 10.91 15.08
CA GLU A 545 42.08 10.89 15.23
C GLU A 545 42.83 10.81 13.88
N GLY A 546 42.13 10.97 12.75
CA GLY A 546 42.72 10.91 11.43
C GLY A 546 42.67 9.51 10.78
N GLU A 547 41.90 8.61 11.34
CA GLU A 547 41.75 7.23 10.83
C GLU A 547 40.83 7.19 9.61
N LYS A 548 41.28 6.53 8.55
CA LYS A 548 40.56 6.38 7.29
C LYS A 548 39.25 5.61 7.46
N GLU A 549 39.22 4.66 8.39
CA GLU A 549 38.05 3.84 8.69
C GLU A 549 36.88 4.69 9.24
N GLN A 550 37.19 5.65 10.11
CA GLN A 550 36.17 6.58 10.65
C GLN A 550 35.54 7.44 9.55
N LEU A 551 36.33 7.87 8.56
CA LEU A 551 35.82 8.61 7.39
C LEU A 551 34.91 7.75 6.52
N GLU A 552 35.21 6.46 6.32
CA GLU A 552 34.37 5.53 5.58
C GLU A 552 33.03 5.30 6.29
N VAL A 553 33.03 5.12 7.61
CA VAL A 553 31.80 4.99 8.40
C VAL A 553 30.96 6.26 8.30
N ALA A 554 31.57 7.44 8.41
CA ALA A 554 30.88 8.71 8.24
C ALA A 554 30.27 8.85 6.83
N ARG A 555 31.02 8.45 5.80
CA ARG A 555 30.57 8.46 4.40
C ARG A 555 29.30 7.61 4.21
N LEU A 556 29.26 6.41 4.76
CA LEU A 556 28.10 5.52 4.66
C LEU A 556 26.88 6.10 5.36
N ARG A 557 27.04 6.67 6.57
CA ARG A 557 25.94 7.29 7.29
C ARG A 557 25.40 8.53 6.61
N PHE A 558 26.27 9.34 6.01
CA PHE A 558 25.84 10.48 5.19
C PHE A 558 25.12 10.01 3.91
N TYR A 559 25.54 8.90 3.32
CA TYR A 559 24.84 8.32 2.19
C TYR A 559 23.44 7.83 2.58
N ASP A 560 23.30 7.08 3.67
CA ASP A 560 22.00 6.59 4.13
C ASP A 560 21.02 7.76 4.37
N ARG A 561 21.55 8.87 4.88
CA ARG A 561 20.76 10.09 5.02
C ARG A 561 20.36 10.71 3.67
N LEU A 562 21.27 10.76 2.71
CA LEU A 562 20.98 11.22 1.36
C LEU A 562 19.93 10.33 0.67
N ASP A 563 20.01 9.02 0.84
CA ASP A 563 19.05 8.05 0.30
C ASP A 563 17.66 8.22 0.93
N ALA A 564 17.59 8.45 2.24
CA ALA A 564 16.33 8.79 2.92
C ALA A 564 15.70 10.09 2.39
N MET A 565 16.52 11.11 2.08
CA MET A 565 16.04 12.36 1.47
C MET A 565 15.54 12.13 0.03
N ARG A 566 16.26 11.33 -0.76
CA ARG A 566 15.82 10.95 -2.11
C ARG A 566 14.48 10.20 -2.07
N THR A 567 14.32 9.31 -1.11
CA THR A 567 13.05 8.60 -0.90
C THR A 567 11.92 9.57 -0.58
N SER A 568 12.15 10.56 0.29
CA SER A 568 11.16 11.61 0.58
C SER A 568 10.79 12.42 -0.66
N VAL A 569 11.79 12.79 -1.48
CA VAL A 569 11.57 13.46 -2.78
C VAL A 569 10.71 12.62 -3.70
N LEU A 570 10.98 11.31 -3.80
CA LEU A 570 10.22 10.41 -4.66
C LEU A 570 8.79 10.22 -4.19
N ILE A 571 8.53 10.17 -2.89
CA ILE A 571 7.18 10.11 -2.32
C ILE A 571 6.40 11.37 -2.73
N GLU A 572 6.98 12.56 -2.52
CA GLU A 572 6.32 13.82 -2.88
C GLU A 572 6.18 13.99 -4.40
N LEU A 573 7.17 13.58 -5.17
CA LEU A 573 7.08 13.57 -6.62
C LEU A 573 5.97 12.63 -7.12
N ARG A 574 5.84 11.45 -6.52
CA ARG A 574 4.74 10.52 -6.83
C ARG A 574 3.38 11.13 -6.51
N ASN A 575 3.26 11.79 -5.35
CA ASN A 575 2.02 12.48 -4.97
C ASN A 575 1.68 13.58 -5.98
N LEU A 576 2.68 14.34 -6.45
CA LEU A 576 2.51 15.36 -7.47
C LEU A 576 2.11 14.76 -8.84
N VAL A 577 2.70 13.64 -9.25
CA VAL A 577 2.33 12.92 -10.48
C VAL A 577 0.89 12.41 -10.40
N TRP A 578 0.45 11.89 -9.26
CA TRP A 578 -0.94 11.51 -9.08
C TRP A 578 -1.90 12.69 -9.09
N ALA A 579 -1.53 13.81 -8.46
CA ALA A 579 -2.29 15.04 -8.53
C ALA A 579 -2.40 15.54 -9.98
N PHE A 580 -1.29 15.55 -10.72
CA PHE A 580 -1.29 15.89 -12.15
C PHE A 580 -2.26 14.99 -12.94
N LYS A 581 -2.16 13.67 -12.81
CA LYS A 581 -3.07 12.73 -13.49
C LYS A 581 -4.53 12.96 -13.12
N PHE A 582 -4.81 13.25 -11.87
CA PHE A 582 -6.17 13.56 -11.43
C PHE A 582 -6.73 14.82 -12.08
N TYR A 583 -5.94 15.90 -12.15
CA TYR A 583 -6.41 17.16 -12.72
C TYR A 583 -6.45 17.17 -14.24
N THR A 584 -5.49 16.51 -14.88
CA THR A 584 -5.35 16.54 -16.36
C THR A 584 -5.98 15.35 -17.07
N LEU A 585 -6.33 14.28 -16.34
CA LEU A 585 -6.75 12.98 -16.88
C LEU A 585 -5.74 12.43 -17.91
N THR A 586 -4.45 12.72 -17.69
CA THR A 586 -3.36 12.34 -18.61
C THR A 586 -2.21 11.79 -17.79
N ASP A 587 -1.52 10.78 -18.30
CA ASP A 587 -0.32 10.28 -17.66
C ASP A 587 0.85 11.24 -17.91
N SER A 588 1.57 11.59 -16.84
CA SER A 588 2.81 12.36 -16.97
C SER A 588 3.92 11.53 -17.60
N GLN A 589 4.83 12.17 -18.32
CA GLN A 589 6.04 11.54 -18.87
C GLN A 589 7.12 11.33 -17.81
N VAL A 590 6.90 11.81 -16.60
CA VAL A 590 7.86 11.72 -15.49
C VAL A 590 8.04 10.28 -15.03
N THR A 591 9.30 9.84 -14.98
CA THR A 591 9.68 8.55 -14.40
C THR A 591 10.29 8.73 -13.02
N LEU A 592 9.84 7.91 -12.07
CA LEU A 592 10.40 7.87 -10.72
C LEU A 592 11.69 7.04 -10.74
N ASP A 593 12.82 7.70 -10.53
CA ASP A 593 14.15 7.05 -10.52
C ASP A 593 14.93 7.52 -9.28
N PRO A 594 15.20 6.63 -8.31
CA PRO A 594 15.85 6.96 -7.04
C PRO A 594 17.34 7.35 -7.18
N LEU A 595 17.91 7.14 -8.35
CA LEU A 595 19.33 7.38 -8.60
C LEU A 595 19.63 8.74 -9.23
N LYS A 596 18.59 9.53 -9.46
CA LYS A 596 18.75 10.90 -9.91
C LYS A 596 19.38 11.75 -8.80
N ARG A 597 20.11 12.76 -9.22
CA ARG A 597 20.60 13.81 -8.32
C ARG A 597 19.45 14.76 -7.95
N MET A 598 19.61 15.49 -6.86
CA MET A 598 18.61 16.46 -6.45
C MET A 598 18.36 17.54 -7.51
N GLU A 599 19.39 17.94 -8.25
CA GLU A 599 19.24 18.88 -9.39
C GLU A 599 18.42 18.26 -10.54
N ASP A 600 18.60 16.96 -10.82
CA ASP A 600 17.80 16.28 -11.85
C ASP A 600 16.31 16.23 -11.46
N TYR A 601 16.00 16.10 -10.15
CA TYR A 601 14.62 16.19 -9.68
C TYR A 601 14.04 17.60 -9.78
N LYS A 602 14.85 18.66 -9.64
CA LYS A 602 14.41 20.03 -9.92
C LYS A 602 14.05 20.21 -11.39
N GLU A 603 14.81 19.63 -12.31
CA GLU A 603 14.46 19.60 -13.71
C GLU A 603 13.15 18.83 -13.96
N VAL A 604 12.96 17.69 -13.28
CA VAL A 604 11.72 16.91 -13.34
C VAL A 604 10.53 17.72 -12.82
N LEU A 605 10.69 18.43 -11.70
CA LEU A 605 9.65 19.32 -11.18
C LEU A 605 9.32 20.44 -12.19
N ALA A 606 10.35 21.07 -12.78
CA ALA A 606 10.15 22.11 -13.78
C ALA A 606 9.40 21.59 -15.02
N LEU A 607 9.73 20.38 -15.50
CA LEU A 607 9.02 19.73 -16.61
C LEU A 607 7.55 19.47 -16.25
N LEU A 608 7.28 18.97 -15.04
CA LEU A 608 5.91 18.71 -14.59
C LEU A 608 5.09 20.01 -14.50
N VAL A 609 5.68 21.08 -13.96
CA VAL A 609 5.05 22.40 -13.92
C VAL A 609 4.74 22.90 -15.32
N GLN A 610 5.66 22.74 -16.26
CA GLN A 610 5.46 23.09 -17.66
C GLN A 610 4.36 22.25 -18.32
N GLU A 611 4.26 20.96 -18.01
CA GLU A 611 3.16 20.10 -18.47
C GLU A 611 1.80 20.61 -17.95
N VAL A 612 1.74 21.02 -16.68
CA VAL A 612 0.52 21.61 -16.07
C VAL A 612 0.16 22.93 -16.75
N GLU A 613 1.11 23.85 -16.88
CA GLU A 613 0.89 25.14 -17.54
C GLU A 613 0.38 24.97 -18.97
N LYS A 614 1.01 24.08 -19.74
CA LYS A 614 0.57 23.78 -21.10
C LYS A 614 -0.84 23.20 -21.14
N TRP A 615 -1.20 22.36 -20.17
CA TRP A 615 -2.53 21.82 -20.07
C TRP A 615 -3.55 22.93 -19.71
N GLU A 616 -3.23 23.77 -18.73
CA GLU A 616 -4.07 24.91 -18.31
C GLU A 616 -4.28 25.92 -19.45
N GLU A 617 -3.23 26.25 -20.21
CA GLU A 617 -3.33 27.11 -21.39
C GLU A 617 -4.26 26.51 -22.46
N GLY A 618 -4.19 25.18 -22.68
CA GLY A 618 -5.03 24.50 -23.67
C GLY A 618 -6.51 24.48 -23.29
N PHE A 619 -6.84 24.52 -22.00
CA PHE A 619 -8.20 24.40 -21.50
C PHE A 619 -8.78 25.66 -20.84
N ALA A 620 -7.96 26.71 -20.65
CA ALA A 620 -8.41 27.93 -19.97
C ALA A 620 -9.59 28.61 -20.66
N SER A 621 -9.69 28.48 -22.00
CA SER A 621 -10.80 29.02 -22.79
C SER A 621 -12.06 28.15 -22.75
N ASP A 622 -11.94 26.88 -22.41
CA ASP A 622 -13.01 25.89 -22.55
C ASP A 622 -13.63 25.48 -21.21
N LYS A 623 -13.13 26.00 -20.07
CA LYS A 623 -13.75 25.79 -18.77
C LYS A 623 -15.08 26.52 -18.68
N SER A 624 -16.12 25.75 -18.40
CA SER A 624 -17.47 26.32 -18.20
C SER A 624 -17.91 26.12 -16.75
N PRO A 625 -18.39 27.17 -16.09
CA PRO A 625 -18.97 27.04 -14.78
C PRO A 625 -20.22 26.17 -14.82
N ILE A 626 -20.31 25.27 -13.86
CA ILE A 626 -21.49 24.43 -13.65
C ILE A 626 -22.24 25.02 -12.47
N HIS A 627 -23.49 25.42 -12.71
CA HIS A 627 -24.42 25.77 -11.66
C HIS A 627 -25.83 25.36 -12.06
N PHE A 628 -26.37 24.38 -11.34
CA PHE A 628 -27.77 23.97 -11.56
C PHE A 628 -28.40 23.48 -10.26
N ARG A 629 -29.70 23.63 -10.19
CA ARG A 629 -30.55 23.15 -9.13
C ARG A 629 -31.60 22.23 -9.75
N ARG A 630 -31.73 21.01 -9.22
CA ARG A 630 -32.67 20.01 -9.73
C ARG A 630 -33.36 19.30 -8.59
N ASP A 631 -34.62 19.02 -8.75
CA ASP A 631 -35.34 18.13 -7.87
C ASP A 631 -35.05 16.68 -8.22
N ILE A 632 -35.10 15.77 -7.25
CA ILE A 632 -34.71 14.36 -7.42
C ILE A 632 -35.62 13.61 -8.41
N ASP A 633 -36.81 14.12 -8.68
CA ASP A 633 -37.76 13.61 -9.70
C ASP A 633 -37.47 14.12 -11.10
N ASP A 634 -36.48 15.02 -11.29
CA ASP A 634 -36.03 15.46 -12.61
C ASP A 634 -35.63 14.26 -13.48
N PRO A 635 -35.96 14.24 -14.77
CA PRO A 635 -35.61 13.15 -15.66
C PRO A 635 -34.11 12.78 -15.66
N SER A 636 -33.20 13.71 -15.34
CA SER A 636 -31.78 13.45 -15.24
C SER A 636 -31.43 12.54 -14.06
N PHE A 637 -32.27 12.42 -13.04
CA PHE A 637 -32.11 11.54 -11.88
C PHE A 637 -32.97 10.27 -11.91
N LYS A 638 -33.76 10.06 -12.95
CA LYS A 638 -34.86 9.06 -13.00
C LYS A 638 -34.42 7.63 -12.64
N ASN A 639 -33.16 7.28 -12.82
CA ASN A 639 -32.63 5.94 -12.56
C ASN A 639 -31.58 5.89 -11.43
N ILE A 640 -31.35 7.01 -10.72
CA ILE A 640 -30.23 7.14 -9.79
C ILE A 640 -30.51 6.49 -8.44
N ALA A 641 -31.67 6.74 -7.88
CA ALA A 641 -32.07 6.15 -6.61
C ALA A 641 -33.59 6.16 -6.49
N PRO A 642 -34.28 5.15 -7.01
CA PRO A 642 -35.76 5.11 -6.97
C PRO A 642 -36.33 5.19 -5.53
N ASP A 643 -35.52 4.81 -4.52
CA ASP A 643 -35.97 4.73 -3.13
C ASP A 643 -35.32 5.76 -2.21
N ILE A 644 -34.67 6.80 -2.75
CA ILE A 644 -33.98 7.82 -1.95
C ILE A 644 -34.93 8.51 -0.94
N LEU A 645 -36.15 8.80 -1.34
CA LEU A 645 -37.14 9.43 -0.47
C LEU A 645 -37.64 8.47 0.61
N ALA A 646 -37.82 7.19 0.29
CA ALA A 646 -38.20 6.17 1.26
C ALA A 646 -37.11 5.96 2.32
N SER A 647 -35.86 5.95 1.92
CA SER A 647 -34.71 5.87 2.83
C SER A 647 -34.60 7.11 3.72
N LEU A 648 -34.78 8.31 3.17
CA LEU A 648 -34.80 9.55 3.96
C LEU A 648 -35.94 9.57 4.95
N GLN A 649 -37.12 9.14 4.55
CA GLN A 649 -38.31 9.12 5.43
C GLN A 649 -38.14 8.12 6.58
N LYS A 650 -37.51 6.98 6.34
CA LYS A 650 -37.34 5.91 7.33
C LYS A 650 -36.08 6.08 8.18
N ASP A 651 -34.97 6.27 7.52
CA ASP A 651 -33.63 6.16 8.14
C ASP A 651 -32.92 7.53 8.24
N HIS A 652 -33.58 8.61 7.72
CA HIS A 652 -33.04 9.98 7.68
C HIS A 652 -31.70 10.10 6.96
N THR A 653 -31.36 9.09 6.19
CA THR A 653 -30.12 8.98 5.36
C THR A 653 -30.53 8.52 3.98
N ALA A 654 -29.75 8.91 2.98
CA ALA A 654 -29.89 8.41 1.61
C ALA A 654 -28.56 8.33 0.91
N THR A 655 -28.41 7.37 0.01
CA THR A 655 -27.24 7.20 -0.83
C THR A 655 -27.64 7.12 -2.30
N PHE A 656 -26.84 7.72 -3.16
CA PHE A 656 -26.97 7.60 -4.60
C PHE A 656 -25.60 7.66 -5.26
N ALA A 657 -25.43 7.03 -6.40
CA ALA A 657 -24.20 7.02 -7.16
C ALA A 657 -24.39 7.68 -8.52
N LEU A 658 -23.42 8.49 -8.91
CA LEU A 658 -23.29 9.04 -10.24
C LEU A 658 -22.11 8.38 -10.95
N ALA A 659 -22.28 8.07 -12.25
CA ALA A 659 -21.24 7.50 -13.09
C ALA A 659 -21.13 8.28 -14.42
N PRO A 660 -19.93 8.39 -15.01
CA PRO A 660 -19.77 9.09 -16.28
C PRO A 660 -20.47 8.33 -17.41
N ASN A 661 -21.01 9.05 -18.36
CA ASN A 661 -21.64 8.45 -19.54
C ASN A 661 -20.55 8.07 -20.54
N SER A 662 -20.19 6.79 -20.61
CA SER A 662 -19.15 6.26 -21.51
C SER A 662 -19.73 5.29 -22.51
N SER A 663 -19.35 5.44 -23.79
CA SER A 663 -19.72 4.51 -24.86
C SER A 663 -19.04 3.13 -24.75
N SER A 664 -18.04 2.98 -23.85
CA SER A 664 -17.27 1.75 -23.65
C SER A 664 -17.87 0.79 -22.63
N LEU A 665 -18.89 1.22 -21.88
CA LEU A 665 -19.58 0.35 -20.92
C LEU A 665 -20.69 -0.46 -21.60
N PRO A 666 -20.98 -1.69 -21.15
CA PRO A 666 -22.04 -2.50 -21.73
C PRO A 666 -23.40 -1.77 -21.73
N THR A 667 -24.11 -1.81 -22.84
CA THR A 667 -25.44 -1.17 -23.01
C THR A 667 -26.52 -1.65 -22.05
N SER A 668 -26.25 -2.67 -21.24
CA SER A 668 -27.14 -3.22 -20.23
C SER A 668 -27.10 -2.51 -18.87
N THR A 669 -26.12 -1.65 -18.63
CA THR A 669 -26.07 -0.83 -17.39
C THR A 669 -26.80 0.46 -17.62
N PRO A 670 -27.85 0.78 -16.86
CA PRO A 670 -28.48 2.10 -16.91
C PRO A 670 -27.47 3.14 -16.42
N PHE A 671 -26.95 3.95 -17.34
CA PHE A 671 -26.03 5.04 -17.02
C PHE A 671 -26.75 6.13 -16.27
N ILE A 672 -26.10 6.57 -15.21
CA ILE A 672 -26.65 7.52 -14.28
C ILE A 672 -25.64 8.64 -14.11
N SER A 673 -25.48 9.45 -15.16
CA SER A 673 -24.62 10.64 -15.11
C SER A 673 -25.29 11.82 -14.42
N GLY A 674 -26.57 11.68 -14.07
CA GLY A 674 -27.35 12.79 -13.55
C GLY A 674 -27.35 13.96 -14.53
N PRO A 675 -27.27 15.20 -14.02
CA PRO A 675 -27.23 16.39 -14.87
C PRO A 675 -25.86 16.66 -15.51
N PHE A 676 -24.85 15.84 -15.20
CA PHE A 676 -23.47 16.02 -15.70
C PHE A 676 -23.30 15.31 -17.05
N THR A 677 -23.79 15.93 -18.10
CA THR A 677 -23.71 15.40 -19.46
C THR A 677 -22.97 16.35 -20.40
N GLY A 678 -22.26 15.81 -21.37
CA GLY A 678 -21.64 16.59 -22.45
C GLY A 678 -20.36 17.33 -22.09
N GLY A 679 -19.76 17.06 -20.92
CA GLY A 679 -18.50 17.65 -20.49
C GLY A 679 -17.46 16.60 -20.10
N SER A 680 -16.27 17.03 -19.72
CA SER A 680 -15.17 16.25 -19.25
C SER A 680 -14.42 16.98 -18.14
N GLY A 681 -13.60 16.27 -17.35
CA GLY A 681 -12.78 16.89 -16.30
C GLY A 681 -13.60 17.69 -15.29
N PHE A 682 -14.66 17.10 -14.80
CA PHE A 682 -15.59 17.77 -13.88
C PHE A 682 -14.94 18.00 -12.50
N ARG A 683 -15.17 19.20 -11.93
CA ARG A 683 -14.79 19.54 -10.55
C ARG A 683 -15.97 20.19 -9.84
N VAL A 684 -16.36 19.63 -8.69
CA VAL A 684 -17.47 20.10 -7.88
C VAL A 684 -16.94 20.85 -6.67
N PHE A 685 -17.16 22.15 -6.62
CA PHE A 685 -16.76 23.01 -5.49
C PHE A 685 -17.75 22.96 -4.35
N GLY A 686 -19.03 22.75 -4.66
CA GLY A 686 -20.08 22.75 -3.67
C GLY A 686 -21.33 21.97 -4.07
N MET A 687 -22.01 21.47 -3.05
CA MET A 687 -23.30 20.81 -3.17
C MET A 687 -24.18 21.23 -2.00
N ARG A 688 -25.44 21.60 -2.30
CA ARG A 688 -26.49 21.86 -1.30
C ARG A 688 -27.61 20.85 -1.46
N VAL A 689 -28.22 20.51 -0.35
CA VAL A 689 -29.33 19.55 -0.28
C VAL A 689 -30.48 20.14 0.50
N TYR A 690 -31.65 20.26 -0.13
CA TYR A 690 -32.88 20.75 0.50
C TYR A 690 -33.89 19.60 0.57
N VAL A 691 -34.39 19.34 1.75
CA VAL A 691 -35.43 18.32 2.02
C VAL A 691 -36.77 18.97 1.95
N ASN A 692 -37.58 18.61 0.96
CA ASN A 692 -38.85 19.27 0.66
C ASN A 692 -40.01 18.62 1.42
N GLY A 693 -40.82 19.45 2.05
CA GLY A 693 -42.04 19.02 2.75
C GLY A 693 -41.82 18.53 4.19
N VAL A 694 -40.58 18.58 4.68
CA VAL A 694 -40.25 18.30 6.09
C VAL A 694 -40.48 19.56 6.90
N VAL A 695 -41.17 19.44 8.04
CA VAL A 695 -41.56 20.57 8.88
C VAL A 695 -40.84 20.51 10.23
N PRO A 696 -40.26 21.63 10.71
CA PRO A 696 -39.65 21.65 12.04
C PRO A 696 -40.70 21.50 13.14
N LYS A 697 -40.41 20.67 14.15
CA LYS A 697 -41.24 20.56 15.34
C LYS A 697 -41.14 21.83 16.18
N PRO A 698 -42.12 22.12 17.03
CA PRO A 698 -42.14 23.35 17.84
C PRO A 698 -40.87 23.56 18.68
N GLU A 699 -40.28 22.49 19.19
CA GLU A 699 -39.04 22.49 19.98
C GLU A 699 -37.76 22.86 19.17
N ALA A 700 -37.81 22.69 17.86
CA ALA A 700 -36.72 23.07 16.95
C ALA A 700 -36.75 24.56 16.57
N LEU A 701 -37.86 25.22 16.79
CA LEU A 701 -38.06 26.61 16.40
C LEU A 701 -37.32 27.56 17.35
N SER A 702 -36.51 28.43 16.80
CA SER A 702 -35.89 29.56 17.47
C SER A 702 -36.94 30.66 17.78
N LYS A 703 -36.52 31.69 18.52
CA LYS A 703 -37.42 32.80 18.95
C LYS A 703 -37.99 33.60 17.79
N ASP A 704 -37.35 33.60 16.65
CA ASP A 704 -37.77 34.26 15.42
C ASP A 704 -38.71 33.38 14.57
N GLY A 705 -39.04 32.18 15.03
CA GLY A 705 -39.94 31.26 14.34
C GLY A 705 -39.30 30.50 13.21
N THR A 706 -37.97 30.46 13.16
CA THR A 706 -37.20 29.69 12.17
C THR A 706 -36.48 28.49 12.81
N ALA A 707 -36.18 27.48 12.02
CA ALA A 707 -35.33 26.36 12.42
C ALA A 707 -34.14 26.18 11.45
N LEU A 708 -33.06 25.55 11.94
CA LEU A 708 -31.93 25.15 11.11
C LEU A 708 -32.06 23.67 10.80
N ILE A 709 -31.87 23.31 9.52
CA ILE A 709 -31.71 21.93 9.08
C ILE A 709 -30.25 21.75 8.74
N TRP A 710 -29.62 20.74 9.37
CA TRP A 710 -28.25 20.37 9.13
C TRP A 710 -28.18 19.11 8.29
N VAL A 711 -27.40 19.18 7.24
CA VAL A 711 -27.21 18.07 6.31
C VAL A 711 -25.72 17.74 6.24
N THR A 712 -25.40 16.49 6.50
CA THR A 712 -24.06 15.95 6.23
C THR A 712 -24.06 15.35 4.84
N ILE A 713 -23.11 15.73 4.03
CA ILE A 713 -22.90 15.23 2.67
C ILE A 713 -21.54 14.55 2.64
N ARG A 714 -21.48 13.30 2.20
CA ARG A 714 -20.27 12.48 2.18
C ARG A 714 -20.07 11.85 0.80
N THR A 715 -18.81 11.75 0.37
CA THR A 715 -18.41 10.97 -0.81
C THR A 715 -17.88 9.60 -0.41
N SER A 716 -17.83 8.65 -1.34
CA SER A 716 -17.30 7.31 -1.05
C SER A 716 -15.76 7.23 -1.03
N GLY A 717 -15.04 8.28 -1.42
CA GLY A 717 -13.59 8.21 -1.64
C GLY A 717 -13.19 7.51 -2.94
N ALA A 718 -14.14 6.90 -3.66
CA ALA A 718 -13.95 6.40 -5.03
C ALA A 718 -14.55 7.41 -5.99
N TYR A 719 -13.74 7.84 -6.92
CA TYR A 719 -14.12 8.84 -7.92
C TYR A 719 -13.90 8.28 -9.31
N GLN A 720 -14.80 8.65 -10.21
CA GLN A 720 -14.58 8.46 -11.64
C GLN A 720 -14.62 9.82 -12.31
N ASP A 721 -13.88 9.96 -13.38
CA ASP A 721 -13.94 11.13 -14.22
C ASP A 721 -13.79 10.72 -15.68
N ILE A 722 -14.17 11.56 -16.60
CA ILE A 722 -14.19 11.29 -18.02
C ILE A 722 -13.38 12.34 -18.76
N ARG A 723 -12.55 11.90 -19.69
CA ARG A 723 -11.82 12.77 -20.61
C ARG A 723 -12.65 13.01 -21.88
N ALA A 724 -12.31 14.04 -22.64
CA ALA A 724 -13.04 14.42 -23.86
C ALA A 724 -13.12 13.31 -24.93
N ASP A 725 -12.18 12.36 -24.94
CA ASP A 725 -12.20 11.16 -25.81
C ASP A 725 -13.06 10.01 -25.27
N ALA A 726 -13.88 10.27 -24.26
CA ALA A 726 -14.74 9.30 -23.57
C ALA A 726 -13.99 8.20 -22.79
N GLN A 727 -12.70 8.36 -22.55
CA GLN A 727 -11.96 7.47 -21.64
C GLN A 727 -12.32 7.80 -20.18
N VAL A 728 -12.69 6.77 -19.43
CA VAL A 728 -13.02 6.88 -18.00
C VAL A 728 -11.79 6.57 -17.17
N PHE A 729 -11.52 7.41 -16.19
CA PHE A 729 -10.46 7.27 -15.21
C PHE A 729 -11.07 7.00 -13.83
N GLY A 730 -10.51 6.05 -13.09
CA GLY A 730 -10.87 5.76 -11.72
C GLY A 730 -9.80 6.25 -10.76
N PHE A 731 -10.24 6.89 -9.66
CA PHE A 731 -9.35 7.41 -8.63
C PHE A 731 -9.87 6.99 -7.26
N THR A 732 -8.94 6.75 -6.34
CA THR A 732 -9.25 6.55 -4.94
C THR A 732 -8.59 7.63 -4.11
N SER A 733 -9.30 8.15 -3.11
CA SER A 733 -8.82 9.15 -2.16
C SER A 733 -9.51 8.93 -0.82
N MET A 734 -9.25 9.83 0.10
CA MET A 734 -10.00 9.85 1.36
C MET A 734 -11.47 10.25 1.11
N VAL A 735 -12.35 9.70 1.92
CA VAL A 735 -13.75 10.13 2.00
C VAL A 735 -13.79 11.62 2.35
N GLN A 736 -14.55 12.37 1.62
CA GLN A 736 -14.81 13.77 1.95
C GLN A 736 -16.17 13.88 2.61
N GLU A 737 -16.18 14.45 3.80
CA GLU A 737 -17.41 14.76 4.51
C GLU A 737 -17.55 16.27 4.66
N ARG A 738 -18.73 16.80 4.37
CA ARG A 738 -19.04 18.21 4.44
C ARG A 738 -20.39 18.40 5.09
N GLN A 739 -20.55 19.49 5.82
CA GLN A 739 -21.81 19.87 6.45
C GLN A 739 -22.38 21.10 5.77
N PHE A 740 -23.64 21.02 5.48
CA PHE A 740 -24.44 22.13 4.94
C PHE A 740 -25.61 22.41 5.86
N LYS A 741 -25.91 23.67 6.09
CA LYS A 741 -27.08 24.09 6.90
C LYS A 741 -27.89 25.15 6.17
N TYR A 742 -29.18 25.08 6.33
CA TYR A 742 -30.08 26.11 5.82
C TYR A 742 -31.20 26.37 6.80
N ARG A 743 -31.79 27.57 6.73
CA ARG A 743 -32.93 27.94 7.55
C ARG A 743 -34.26 27.61 6.85
N VAL A 744 -35.22 27.21 7.64
CA VAL A 744 -36.62 27.02 7.22
C VAL A 744 -37.54 27.79 8.13
N ASP A 745 -38.68 28.22 7.58
CA ASP A 745 -39.79 28.76 8.38
C ASP A 745 -40.54 27.64 9.12
N LYS A 746 -41.51 28.01 9.90
CA LYS A 746 -42.40 27.06 10.63
C LYS A 746 -43.18 26.11 9.75
N GLN A 747 -43.27 26.35 8.44
CA GLN A 747 -43.90 25.50 7.44
C GLN A 747 -42.90 24.60 6.74
N GLY A 748 -41.58 24.68 7.05
CA GLY A 748 -40.53 23.93 6.40
C GLY A 748 -40.08 24.53 5.07
N THR A 749 -40.48 25.76 4.75
CA THR A 749 -40.05 26.44 3.52
C THR A 749 -38.66 26.99 3.69
N PRO A 750 -37.67 26.63 2.80
CA PRO A 750 -36.37 27.23 2.86
C PRO A 750 -36.40 28.75 2.73
N LEU A 751 -35.76 29.44 3.66
CA LEU A 751 -35.63 30.89 3.61
C LEU A 751 -34.43 31.26 2.73
N PRO A 752 -34.52 32.35 1.95
CA PRO A 752 -33.39 32.85 1.21
C PRO A 752 -32.27 33.25 2.20
N ASP A 753 -31.05 32.85 1.91
CA ASP A 753 -29.85 33.29 2.66
C ASP A 753 -29.66 34.78 2.42
N GLU A 754 -29.85 35.59 3.43
CA GLU A 754 -29.66 37.05 3.37
C GLU A 754 -28.17 37.42 3.18
N ASP A 755 -27.26 36.54 3.58
CA ASP A 755 -25.80 36.78 3.55
C ASP A 755 -25.13 36.27 2.27
N GLY A 756 -25.89 35.80 1.28
CA GLY A 756 -25.32 35.31 0.02
C GLY A 756 -24.27 34.22 0.26
N ILE A 757 -24.53 33.30 1.19
CA ILE A 757 -23.65 32.18 1.46
C ILE A 757 -23.43 31.44 0.16
N GLU A 758 -22.30 31.70 -0.44
CA GLU A 758 -21.85 30.98 -1.61
C GLU A 758 -21.75 29.49 -1.26
N VAL A 759 -21.98 28.63 -2.23
CA VAL A 759 -21.88 27.18 -2.08
C VAL A 759 -20.49 26.77 -1.57
N ASP A 760 -19.53 27.67 -1.64
CA ASP A 760 -18.15 27.56 -1.19
C ASP A 760 -17.94 27.48 0.33
N SER A 761 -18.93 27.82 1.15
CA SER A 761 -18.84 27.83 2.63
C SER A 761 -18.98 26.45 3.28
N ILE A 762 -18.82 25.39 2.52
CA ILE A 762 -18.68 24.05 3.07
C ILE A 762 -17.26 23.93 3.63
N ILE A 763 -17.07 24.25 4.88
CA ILE A 763 -15.83 24.28 5.69
C ILE A 763 -14.63 24.71 4.87
N PRO A 764 -13.97 25.83 5.16
CA PRO A 764 -12.84 26.31 4.38
C PRO A 764 -11.62 25.37 4.54
N MET A 765 -11.64 24.28 3.84
CA MET A 765 -10.45 23.51 3.56
C MET A 765 -9.95 23.92 2.16
N GLY A 766 -9.55 25.19 2.04
CA GLY A 766 -9.14 25.83 0.79
C GLY A 766 -8.07 25.09 -0.01
N ASP A 767 -7.40 24.12 0.63
CA ASP A 767 -6.31 23.35 0.03
C ASP A 767 -6.72 21.93 -0.37
N HIS A 768 -7.98 21.50 -0.12
CA HIS A 768 -8.45 20.18 -0.52
C HIS A 768 -8.85 20.15 -2.00
N MET A 769 -8.68 18.96 -2.61
CA MET A 769 -9.06 18.76 -3.99
C MET A 769 -10.57 18.87 -4.17
N ASP A 770 -11.00 19.41 -5.32
CA ASP A 770 -12.40 19.45 -5.72
C ASP A 770 -12.78 18.12 -6.41
N PRO A 771 -13.69 17.30 -5.86
CA PRO A 771 -13.98 15.99 -6.41
C PRO A 771 -14.77 16.08 -7.71
N PRO A 772 -14.66 15.09 -8.62
CA PRO A 772 -15.61 14.93 -9.70
C PRO A 772 -16.99 14.50 -9.14
N PRO A 773 -18.09 14.77 -9.84
CA PRO A 773 -19.43 14.39 -9.39
C PRO A 773 -19.66 12.87 -9.42
N PHE A 774 -18.86 12.14 -10.20
CA PHE A 774 -19.02 10.71 -10.41
C PHE A 774 -18.42 9.90 -9.28
N THR A 775 -19.18 9.83 -8.23
CA THR A 775 -18.88 9.10 -7.00
C THR A 775 -20.19 8.66 -6.38
N GLN A 776 -20.11 7.91 -5.31
CA GLN A 776 -21.28 7.71 -4.48
C GLN A 776 -21.38 8.84 -3.46
N TRP A 777 -22.55 9.41 -3.38
CA TRP A 777 -22.93 10.44 -2.43
C TRP A 777 -23.79 9.84 -1.34
N ALA A 778 -23.51 10.16 -0.10
CA ALA A 778 -24.34 9.86 1.04
C ALA A 778 -24.82 11.16 1.67
N ILE A 779 -26.08 11.22 2.03
CA ILE A 779 -26.74 12.35 2.67
C ILE A 779 -27.27 11.86 3.99
N ALA A 780 -27.00 12.59 5.08
CA ALA A 780 -27.58 12.32 6.39
C ALA A 780 -28.10 13.60 7.00
N ILE A 781 -29.29 13.55 7.58
CA ILE A 781 -29.88 14.68 8.29
C ILE A 781 -29.53 14.56 9.76
N GLN A 782 -28.98 15.63 10.33
CA GLN A 782 -28.64 15.68 11.75
C GLN A 782 -29.88 16.08 12.55
N GLU A 783 -29.97 15.58 13.78
CA GLU A 783 -31.10 15.84 14.69
C GLU A 783 -32.50 15.59 14.05
N PRO A 784 -32.67 14.45 13.35
CA PRO A 784 -33.90 14.18 12.59
C PRO A 784 -35.15 14.11 13.49
N GLU A 785 -34.97 13.86 14.78
CA GLU A 785 -36.03 13.84 15.79
C GLU A 785 -36.68 15.21 16.00
N LEU A 786 -36.00 16.31 15.66
CA LEU A 786 -36.54 17.68 15.70
C LEU A 786 -37.38 18.05 14.50
N LEU A 787 -37.56 17.12 13.56
CA LEU A 787 -38.27 17.32 12.30
C LEU A 787 -39.46 16.37 12.21
N ASP A 788 -40.53 16.82 11.55
CA ASP A 788 -41.68 16.00 11.15
C ASP A 788 -41.49 15.58 9.67
N TRP A 789 -41.32 14.29 9.47
CA TRP A 789 -41.04 13.66 8.19
C TRP A 789 -42.31 13.22 7.44
N THR A 790 -43.49 13.33 8.04
CA THR A 790 -44.74 12.82 7.44
C THR A 790 -45.11 13.52 6.14
N GLY A 791 -44.60 14.75 5.96
CA GLY A 791 -44.81 15.57 4.78
C GLY A 791 -43.72 15.52 3.73
N LEU A 792 -42.69 14.63 3.85
CA LEU A 792 -41.62 14.54 2.88
C LEU A 792 -42.16 14.31 1.47
N THR A 793 -41.86 15.23 0.55
CA THR A 793 -42.34 15.19 -0.84
C THR A 793 -41.20 15.10 -1.86
N GLY A 794 -40.01 15.51 -1.51
CA GLY A 794 -38.90 15.54 -2.45
C GLY A 794 -37.55 15.89 -1.82
N LEU A 795 -36.55 15.88 -2.68
CA LEU A 795 -35.19 16.31 -2.39
C LEU A 795 -34.72 17.21 -3.54
N THR A 796 -34.17 18.37 -3.23
CA THR A 796 -33.60 19.29 -4.22
C THR A 796 -32.10 19.33 -4.02
N LEU A 797 -31.36 19.07 -5.11
CA LEU A 797 -29.91 19.11 -5.16
C LEU A 797 -29.45 20.34 -5.95
N GLU A 798 -28.54 21.11 -5.38
CA GLU A 798 -27.90 22.24 -6.03
C GLU A 798 -26.39 22.01 -6.10
N TRP A 799 -25.82 22.19 -7.28
CA TRP A 799 -24.42 21.91 -7.57
C TRP A 799 -23.73 23.15 -8.11
N LYS A 800 -22.47 23.36 -7.69
CA LYS A 800 -21.60 24.37 -8.24
C LYS A 800 -20.23 23.75 -8.52
N GLY A 801 -19.69 24.04 -9.69
CA GLY A 801 -18.43 23.45 -10.13
C GLY A 801 -17.94 24.02 -11.45
N GLU A 802 -17.05 23.30 -12.09
CA GLU A 802 -16.57 23.59 -13.45
C GLU A 802 -16.38 22.28 -14.22
N ALA A 803 -16.43 22.38 -15.55
CA ALA A 803 -16.09 21.29 -16.47
C ALA A 803 -15.52 21.85 -17.76
N TYR A 804 -14.85 21.02 -18.52
CA TYR A 804 -14.50 21.27 -19.91
C TYR A 804 -15.66 20.82 -20.81
N MET A 805 -16.17 21.73 -21.66
CA MET A 805 -17.33 21.49 -22.52
C MET A 805 -16.90 21.18 -23.95
#